data_79a4219a9d55cca4bcffaa0a6844d4ca
#
_entry.id   79a4219a9d55cca4bcffaa0a6844d4ca
#
_cell.length_a   1.000
_cell.length_b   1.000
_cell.length_c   1.000
_cell.angle_alpha   90.00
_cell.angle_beta   90.00
_cell.angle_gamma   90.00
#
_symmetry.space_group_name_H-M   'P 1'
#
loop_
_entity.id
_entity.type
_entity.pdbx_description
1 polymer ?
#
loop_
_entity_poly.entity_id
_entity_poly.type
_entity_poly.pdbx_seq_one_letter_code
_entity_poly.pdbx_strand_id
1 'polypeptide(L)'
;MPHFFQDKVVVTLEELVPEHWPSYSALQSALYRAEKRGYGPQRAMLGGNGRELLVDFDTLPRRIRERFKDPRVAEHVLEEFYTTDQEAVSFYDKHKYSNGTSLKDGVKLLYVTNASVLNAVGLLRERRMHERRTLNGTLTDIWKSLAKDTELFNPILLKRYGVQHNLPTNARRFAEKYNEYRRDGYVSLVHRNLGNRNAQVATDETIELLNNIFREPGYKPTYAEVHRQYDAFLSGYLDAVNAKTGEVYDPAMFSKLSPSTIYNYLKSWENRIATHAVRSADRQMLMGKYKPAFSFEQPQFAGSLLSIDDRQPPFKYGDNQRVWFYLGEDVASQVITCWVSGRTKEGMIIDFYRQLVRNYHGWNLPLPAELECESALNASFKNTFLREGNMFQYVRIEANNARGKAIESQVNRVLRYEFEKWEAGWQGRPFARSEANQPSPQADKQKLAYDEIVELSLGKIEEFNNSPHPHHKGVSRWEYFLKNQNPELQLPDYRRFMRHVGYHTETSVNVGNIRLNNGEYLLGMDGEIALGDDLINLMKQVEGHPIDVYWLDGNDGEMIAAYIYLRGDDRLICEAVPKPRPQRARAERTRRDHELHELYAKYVATVEGYARERRKQLQEVITIKTDKLPEDAPTRLFRMDAQGISGGTVERENHIPDAGKMVNTPHHHNGVEILPEPDEDTHLIDIERDFKQDLYSRF
;
A
#
# COMPACT_ATOMS: atom_id res chain seq x y z
N MET A 1 36.42 -34.05 3.39
CA MET A 1 36.44 -35.12 4.42
C MET A 1 35.02 -35.29 4.98
N PRO A 2 34.59 -36.54 5.29
CA PRO A 2 33.26 -36.72 5.89
C PRO A 2 33.03 -35.80 7.09
N HIS A 3 31.84 -35.22 7.19
CA HIS A 3 31.49 -34.30 8.28
C HIS A 3 30.10 -34.58 8.81
N PHE A 4 29.79 -34.02 9.98
CA PHE A 4 28.45 -34.17 10.56
C PHE A 4 27.45 -33.23 9.91
N PHE A 5 26.31 -33.77 9.49
CA PHE A 5 25.14 -33.05 9.03
C PHE A 5 23.92 -33.59 9.79
N GLN A 6 23.35 -32.76 10.66
CA GLN A 6 22.34 -33.20 11.66
C GLN A 6 22.86 -34.33 12.53
N ASP A 7 22.24 -35.50 12.50
CA ASP A 7 22.59 -36.69 13.25
C ASP A 7 23.40 -37.72 12.45
N LYS A 8 23.75 -37.39 11.18
CA LYS A 8 24.45 -38.31 10.26
C LYS A 8 25.83 -37.79 9.89
N VAL A 9 26.71 -38.74 9.62
CA VAL A 9 27.98 -38.44 8.94
C VAL A 9 27.72 -38.47 7.45
N VAL A 10 28.14 -37.43 6.73
CA VAL A 10 27.91 -37.27 5.29
C VAL A 10 29.19 -37.01 4.53
N VAL A 11 29.14 -37.27 3.21
CA VAL A 11 30.21 -37.01 2.26
C VAL A 11 29.65 -36.17 1.13
N THR A 12 30.41 -35.16 0.68
CA THR A 12 30.02 -34.27 -0.37
C THR A 12 30.17 -34.87 -1.77
N LEU A 13 29.52 -34.23 -2.77
CA LEU A 13 29.68 -34.63 -4.15
C LEU A 13 31.13 -34.55 -4.61
N GLU A 14 31.85 -33.48 -4.26
CA GLU A 14 33.25 -33.24 -4.68
C GLU A 14 34.20 -34.29 -4.13
N GLU A 15 33.90 -34.87 -2.98
CA GLU A 15 34.69 -35.94 -2.35
C GLU A 15 34.44 -37.32 -2.99
N LEU A 16 33.29 -37.48 -3.65
CA LEU A 16 32.90 -38.75 -4.26
C LEU A 16 33.19 -38.82 -5.76
N VAL A 17 33.21 -37.67 -6.43
CA VAL A 17 33.42 -37.56 -7.89
C VAL A 17 34.61 -36.63 -8.17
N PRO A 18 35.57 -37.01 -8.98
CA PRO A 18 35.65 -38.23 -9.81
C PRO A 18 36.29 -39.44 -9.12
N GLU A 19 36.73 -39.33 -7.86
CA GLU A 19 37.63 -40.30 -7.20
C GLU A 19 37.00 -41.67 -6.98
N HIS A 20 35.71 -41.73 -6.66
CA HIS A 20 35.00 -42.98 -6.37
C HIS A 20 33.94 -43.32 -7.41
N TRP A 21 33.41 -42.32 -8.09
CA TRP A 21 32.53 -42.43 -9.26
C TRP A 21 33.05 -41.54 -10.40
N PRO A 22 33.12 -42.05 -11.65
CA PRO A 22 33.74 -41.33 -12.74
C PRO A 22 32.99 -40.06 -13.16
N SER A 23 31.72 -39.93 -12.81
CA SER A 23 30.91 -38.76 -13.09
C SER A 23 29.72 -38.63 -12.14
N TYR A 24 29.15 -37.43 -12.06
CA TYR A 24 27.91 -37.14 -11.34
C TYR A 24 26.76 -38.05 -11.78
N SER A 25 26.62 -38.31 -13.08
CA SER A 25 25.59 -39.19 -13.63
C SER A 25 25.75 -40.63 -13.15
N ALA A 26 26.99 -41.11 -13.00
CA ALA A 26 27.30 -42.44 -12.49
C ALA A 26 26.93 -42.55 -11.00
N LEU A 27 27.23 -41.52 -10.19
CA LEU A 27 26.82 -41.44 -8.79
C LEU A 27 25.30 -41.38 -8.66
N GLN A 28 24.63 -40.53 -9.44
CA GLN A 28 23.16 -40.46 -9.45
C GLN A 28 22.49 -41.79 -9.79
N SER A 29 23.02 -42.51 -10.78
CA SER A 29 22.54 -43.84 -11.15
C SER A 29 22.75 -44.88 -10.01
N ALA A 30 23.84 -44.76 -9.26
CA ALA A 30 24.09 -45.61 -8.08
C ALA A 30 23.11 -45.30 -6.95
N LEU A 31 22.88 -44.00 -6.64
CA LEU A 31 21.92 -43.55 -5.63
C LEU A 31 20.49 -43.97 -5.97
N TYR A 32 20.06 -43.81 -7.22
CA TYR A 32 18.74 -44.22 -7.69
C TYR A 32 18.53 -45.74 -7.58
N ARG A 33 19.57 -46.54 -7.95
CA ARG A 33 19.52 -48.02 -7.80
C ARG A 33 19.47 -48.44 -6.36
N ALA A 34 20.22 -47.75 -5.48
CA ALA A 34 20.21 -48.01 -4.05
C ALA A 34 18.84 -47.70 -3.42
N GLU A 35 18.23 -46.61 -3.78
CA GLU A 35 16.89 -46.23 -3.33
C GLU A 35 15.82 -47.27 -3.71
N LYS A 36 15.88 -47.80 -4.96
CA LYS A 36 14.98 -48.88 -5.41
C LYS A 36 15.23 -50.22 -4.70
N ARG A 37 16.47 -50.52 -4.32
CA ARG A 37 16.86 -51.81 -3.71
C ARG A 37 16.75 -51.81 -2.19
N GLY A 38 16.65 -50.61 -1.57
CA GLY A 38 16.68 -50.48 -0.11
C GLY A 38 18.05 -50.65 0.56
N TYR A 39 19.14 -50.82 -0.21
CA TYR A 39 20.51 -50.91 0.27
C TYR A 39 21.52 -50.31 -0.71
N GLY A 40 22.66 -49.84 -0.21
CA GLY A 40 23.68 -49.11 -0.96
C GLY A 40 23.67 -47.60 -0.62
N PRO A 41 24.44 -46.77 -1.37
CA PRO A 41 24.61 -45.38 -1.03
C PRO A 41 23.29 -44.61 -1.08
N GLN A 42 22.94 -43.92 0.01
CA GLN A 42 21.70 -43.17 0.19
C GLN A 42 21.99 -41.65 0.28
N ARG A 43 21.03 -40.84 -0.16
CA ARG A 43 21.12 -39.42 -0.01
C ARG A 43 20.76 -39.00 1.40
N ALA A 44 21.58 -38.19 2.04
CA ALA A 44 21.26 -37.49 3.26
C ALA A 44 20.55 -36.13 2.96
N MET A 45 20.98 -35.49 1.88
CA MET A 45 20.35 -34.24 1.37
C MET A 45 20.36 -34.22 -0.16
N LEU A 46 19.27 -33.77 -0.76
CA LEU A 46 19.14 -33.57 -2.20
C LEU A 46 19.90 -32.30 -2.64
N GLY A 47 20.72 -32.45 -3.68
CA GLY A 47 21.37 -31.32 -4.32
C GLY A 47 20.42 -30.57 -5.27
N GLY A 48 20.70 -29.28 -5.53
CA GLY A 48 19.97 -28.41 -6.45
C GLY A 48 19.59 -27.07 -5.82
N ASN A 49 19.33 -26.04 -6.65
CA ASN A 49 19.00 -24.68 -6.21
C ASN A 49 19.99 -24.09 -5.17
N GLY A 50 21.30 -24.27 -5.41
CA GLY A 50 22.36 -23.80 -4.51
C GLY A 50 22.60 -24.69 -3.28
N ARG A 51 21.96 -25.86 -3.19
CA ARG A 51 22.20 -26.86 -2.16
C ARG A 51 23.16 -27.93 -2.67
N GLU A 52 24.08 -28.32 -1.81
CA GLU A 52 25.03 -29.42 -2.09
C GLU A 52 24.35 -30.76 -1.91
N LEU A 53 24.70 -31.75 -2.78
CA LEU A 53 24.30 -33.14 -2.61
C LEU A 53 25.14 -33.76 -1.52
N LEU A 54 24.49 -34.24 -0.45
CA LEU A 54 25.14 -34.99 0.64
C LEU A 54 24.71 -36.45 0.60
N VAL A 55 25.69 -37.35 0.71
CA VAL A 55 25.50 -38.80 0.74
C VAL A 55 25.83 -39.32 2.14
N ASP A 56 24.97 -40.16 2.68
CA ASP A 56 25.12 -40.76 4.00
C ASP A 56 26.33 -41.70 4.00
N PHE A 57 27.32 -41.38 4.84
CA PHE A 57 28.61 -42.12 4.95
C PHE A 57 28.42 -43.58 5.31
N ASP A 58 27.50 -43.91 6.22
CA ASP A 58 27.29 -45.26 6.68
C ASP A 58 26.71 -46.20 5.63
N THR A 59 26.04 -45.60 4.63
CA THR A 59 25.43 -46.33 3.51
C THR A 59 26.39 -46.55 2.35
N LEU A 60 27.58 -45.90 2.38
CA LEU A 60 28.60 -46.11 1.37
C LEU A 60 29.14 -47.53 1.36
N PRO A 61 29.50 -48.09 0.17
CA PRO A 61 30.17 -49.36 0.09
C PRO A 61 31.44 -49.41 0.97
N ARG A 62 31.70 -50.51 1.65
CA ARG A 62 32.82 -50.68 2.62
C ARG A 62 34.15 -50.24 2.01
N ARG A 63 34.45 -50.60 0.73
CA ARG A 63 35.66 -50.25 0.00
C ARG A 63 35.87 -48.74 -0.18
N ILE A 64 34.77 -47.97 -0.20
CA ILE A 64 34.80 -46.52 -0.32
C ILE A 64 34.92 -45.90 1.06
N ARG A 65 34.12 -46.39 2.01
CA ARG A 65 34.11 -45.93 3.40
C ARG A 65 35.46 -46.04 4.07
N GLU A 66 36.20 -47.14 3.85
CA GLU A 66 37.55 -47.38 4.41
C GLU A 66 38.63 -46.42 3.87
N ARG A 67 38.35 -45.68 2.78
CA ARG A 67 39.25 -44.66 2.25
C ARG A 67 39.09 -43.30 2.89
N PHE A 68 37.99 -43.07 3.58
CA PHE A 68 37.75 -41.88 4.33
C PHE A 68 38.08 -42.06 5.80
N LYS A 69 38.62 -41.02 6.44
CA LYS A 69 38.77 -40.99 7.88
C LYS A 69 37.39 -40.79 8.52
N ASP A 70 36.94 -41.75 9.32
CA ASP A 70 35.65 -41.64 10.01
C ASP A 70 35.71 -40.51 11.05
N PRO A 71 34.88 -39.49 10.94
CA PRO A 71 34.88 -38.36 11.87
C PRO A 71 34.45 -38.73 13.29
N ARG A 72 33.87 -39.89 13.50
CA ARG A 72 33.49 -40.41 14.81
C ARG A 72 34.68 -40.98 15.60
N VAL A 73 35.78 -41.29 14.93
CA VAL A 73 37.00 -41.67 15.63
C VAL A 73 37.61 -40.43 16.25
N ALA A 74 37.67 -40.38 17.58
CA ALA A 74 38.16 -39.26 18.34
C ALA A 74 39.63 -38.94 17.98
N GLU A 75 39.91 -37.72 17.58
CA GLU A 75 41.27 -37.24 17.31
C GLU A 75 41.93 -36.74 18.62
N HIS A 76 41.12 -36.51 19.66
CA HIS A 76 41.56 -35.96 20.93
C HIS A 76 40.81 -36.55 22.11
N VAL A 77 41.47 -36.69 23.27
CA VAL A 77 40.88 -37.29 24.48
C VAL A 77 39.62 -36.60 24.99
N LEU A 78 39.45 -35.29 24.77
CA LEU A 78 38.22 -34.56 25.11
C LEU A 78 37.07 -34.85 24.14
N GLU A 79 37.38 -35.24 22.94
CA GLU A 79 36.36 -35.54 21.95
C GLU A 79 35.57 -36.81 22.29
N GLU A 80 36.19 -37.74 23.02
CA GLU A 80 35.49 -38.95 23.54
C GLU A 80 34.31 -38.58 24.44
N PHE A 81 34.39 -37.44 25.12
CA PHE A 81 33.40 -36.98 26.10
C PHE A 81 32.60 -35.77 25.61
N TYR A 82 32.95 -35.19 24.43
CA TYR A 82 32.33 -34.01 23.96
C TYR A 82 30.97 -34.30 23.30
N THR A 83 29.93 -33.74 23.88
CA THR A 83 28.58 -33.72 23.31
C THR A 83 28.02 -32.29 23.46
N THR A 84 27.23 -31.84 22.50
CA THR A 84 26.57 -30.54 22.62
C THR A 84 25.54 -30.59 23.75
N ASP A 85 25.68 -29.69 24.71
CA ASP A 85 24.80 -29.58 25.87
C ASP A 85 23.46 -28.98 25.48
N GLN A 86 22.42 -29.79 25.36
CA GLN A 86 21.07 -29.38 24.97
C GLN A 86 20.37 -28.54 26.04
N GLU A 87 20.70 -28.76 27.31
CA GLU A 87 20.16 -27.92 28.39
C GLU A 87 20.76 -26.51 28.32
N ALA A 88 22.05 -26.39 28.00
CA ALA A 88 22.69 -25.11 27.74
C ALA A 88 22.07 -24.40 26.57
N VAL A 89 21.74 -25.09 25.45
CA VAL A 89 21.02 -24.51 24.30
C VAL A 89 19.68 -23.94 24.77
N SER A 90 18.87 -24.73 25.45
CA SER A 90 17.56 -24.31 25.97
C SER A 90 17.67 -23.14 26.96
N PHE A 91 18.70 -23.14 27.81
CA PHE A 91 18.94 -22.09 28.79
C PHE A 91 19.28 -20.74 28.08
N TYR A 92 20.27 -20.75 27.17
CA TYR A 92 20.71 -19.50 26.51
C TYR A 92 19.71 -18.97 25.50
N ASP A 93 18.84 -19.80 24.94
CA ASP A 93 17.74 -19.34 24.11
C ASP A 93 16.70 -18.55 24.90
N LYS A 94 16.44 -18.94 26.14
CA LYS A 94 15.48 -18.27 27.01
C LYS A 94 16.11 -17.14 27.83
N HIS A 95 17.44 -17.11 27.95
CA HIS A 95 18.14 -16.16 28.79
C HIS A 95 18.02 -14.73 28.26
N LYS A 96 17.65 -13.82 29.14
CA LYS A 96 17.60 -12.38 28.85
C LYS A 96 18.53 -11.65 29.84
N TYR A 97 19.20 -10.62 29.31
CA TYR A 97 19.94 -9.69 30.15
C TYR A 97 19.02 -8.88 31.07
N SER A 98 19.57 -8.18 32.04
CA SER A 98 18.82 -7.32 32.97
C SER A 98 18.02 -6.20 32.24
N ASN A 99 18.42 -5.83 31.04
CA ASN A 99 17.72 -4.87 30.18
C ASN A 99 16.61 -5.51 29.31
N GLY A 100 16.32 -6.82 29.47
CA GLY A 100 15.30 -7.55 28.72
C GLY A 100 15.73 -8.04 27.31
N THR A 101 16.94 -7.70 26.84
CA THR A 101 17.43 -8.14 25.54
C THR A 101 17.91 -9.57 25.58
N SER A 102 17.70 -10.33 24.49
CA SER A 102 18.18 -11.70 24.32
C SER A 102 19.65 -11.70 23.90
N LEU A 103 20.33 -12.81 24.17
CA LEU A 103 21.69 -13.06 23.68
C LEU A 103 21.70 -13.10 22.14
N LYS A 104 22.75 -12.59 21.52
CA LYS A 104 22.99 -12.73 20.08
C LYS A 104 23.37 -14.18 19.74
N ASP A 105 22.97 -14.69 18.59
CA ASP A 105 23.18 -16.11 18.23
C ASP A 105 24.63 -16.57 18.29
N GLY A 106 25.59 -15.77 17.82
CA GLY A 106 27.01 -16.08 17.96
C GLY A 106 27.50 -16.15 19.42
N VAL A 107 26.88 -15.38 20.33
CA VAL A 107 27.20 -15.41 21.76
C VAL A 107 26.56 -16.62 22.43
N LYS A 108 25.33 -16.99 22.04
CA LYS A 108 24.67 -18.22 22.49
C LYS A 108 25.50 -19.43 22.12
N LEU A 109 25.91 -19.52 20.84
CA LEU A 109 26.75 -20.60 20.35
C LEU A 109 28.07 -20.74 21.15
N LEU A 110 28.72 -19.61 21.40
CA LEU A 110 29.94 -19.58 22.20
C LEU A 110 29.72 -20.08 23.63
N TYR A 111 28.66 -19.68 24.30
CA TYR A 111 28.37 -20.12 25.67
C TYR A 111 27.94 -21.57 25.74
N VAL A 112 27.16 -22.06 24.78
CA VAL A 112 26.84 -23.46 24.63
C VAL A 112 28.11 -24.29 24.43
N THR A 113 29.02 -23.85 23.56
CA THR A 113 30.30 -24.51 23.32
C THR A 113 31.15 -24.56 24.58
N ASN A 114 31.26 -23.45 25.33
CA ASN A 114 31.96 -23.37 26.58
C ASN A 114 31.41 -24.39 27.63
N ALA A 115 30.08 -24.44 27.77
CA ALA A 115 29.40 -25.40 28.67
C ALA A 115 29.68 -26.84 28.27
N SER A 116 29.53 -27.17 26.99
CA SER A 116 29.76 -28.49 26.43
C SER A 116 31.21 -28.96 26.65
N VAL A 117 32.20 -28.06 26.46
CA VAL A 117 33.60 -28.34 26.69
C VAL A 117 33.87 -28.53 28.20
N LEU A 118 33.30 -27.70 29.08
CA LEU A 118 33.47 -27.84 30.53
C LEU A 118 32.85 -29.14 31.05
N ASN A 119 31.74 -29.61 30.49
CA ASN A 119 31.16 -30.90 30.82
C ASN A 119 32.07 -32.03 30.40
N ALA A 120 32.64 -32.00 29.18
CA ALA A 120 33.64 -33.00 28.73
C ALA A 120 34.89 -33.00 29.61
N VAL A 121 35.37 -31.81 30.01
CA VAL A 121 36.49 -31.68 30.97
C VAL A 121 36.15 -32.31 32.32
N GLY A 122 34.92 -32.15 32.79
CA GLY A 122 34.46 -32.80 34.02
C GLY A 122 34.62 -34.33 34.00
N LEU A 123 34.13 -34.94 32.93
CA LEU A 123 34.24 -36.39 32.72
C LEU A 123 35.70 -36.85 32.57
N LEU A 124 36.49 -36.13 31.78
CA LEU A 124 37.92 -36.44 31.65
C LEU A 124 38.68 -36.30 32.98
N ARG A 125 38.34 -35.26 33.79
CA ARG A 125 38.90 -35.06 35.12
C ARG A 125 38.58 -36.24 36.04
N GLU A 126 37.35 -36.70 36.10
CA GLU A 126 36.93 -37.87 36.91
C GLU A 126 37.67 -39.11 36.48
N ARG A 127 37.78 -39.41 35.18
CA ARG A 127 38.57 -40.53 34.65
C ARG A 127 40.03 -40.46 35.09
N ARG A 128 40.70 -39.32 34.89
CA ARG A 128 42.09 -39.12 35.28
C ARG A 128 42.30 -39.18 36.78
N MET A 129 41.38 -38.72 37.58
CA MET A 129 41.44 -38.81 39.02
C MET A 129 41.34 -40.32 39.48
N HIS A 130 40.42 -41.05 38.80
CA HIS A 130 40.29 -42.47 39.05
C HIS A 130 41.55 -43.28 38.68
N GLU A 131 42.06 -43.05 37.46
CA GLU A 131 43.28 -43.64 36.95
C GLU A 131 44.50 -43.41 37.88
N ARG A 132 44.70 -42.14 38.30
CA ARG A 132 45.80 -41.76 39.19
C ARG A 132 45.64 -42.37 40.58
N ARG A 133 44.43 -42.42 41.11
CA ARG A 133 44.18 -43.12 42.40
C ARG A 133 44.48 -44.62 42.32
N THR A 134 44.09 -45.26 41.24
CA THR A 134 44.33 -46.70 41.03
C THR A 134 45.83 -47.00 40.89
N LEU A 135 46.61 -46.07 40.34
CA LEU A 135 48.06 -46.19 40.14
C LEU A 135 48.89 -45.61 41.32
N ASN A 136 48.26 -45.27 42.46
CA ASN A 136 48.89 -44.58 43.58
C ASN A 136 49.66 -43.28 43.19
N GLY A 137 49.22 -42.60 42.10
CA GLY A 137 49.81 -41.37 41.57
C GLY A 137 49.39 -40.14 42.36
N THR A 138 50.17 -39.06 42.26
CA THR A 138 49.84 -37.76 42.85
C THR A 138 48.75 -37.04 42.06
N LEU A 139 47.83 -36.31 42.71
CA LEU A 139 46.77 -35.50 42.08
C LEU A 139 47.25 -34.05 41.75
N THR A 140 48.54 -33.77 41.93
CA THR A 140 49.13 -32.50 41.54
C THR A 140 49.10 -32.30 40.03
N ASP A 141 49.00 -31.04 39.60
CA ASP A 141 49.05 -30.60 38.18
C ASP A 141 47.92 -31.12 37.27
N ILE A 142 46.85 -31.66 37.84
CA ILE A 142 45.72 -32.14 37.02
C ILE A 142 45.10 -30.99 36.18
N TRP A 143 44.96 -29.83 36.77
CA TRP A 143 44.42 -28.66 36.07
C TRP A 143 45.34 -28.15 34.97
N LYS A 144 46.65 -28.32 35.09
CA LYS A 144 47.61 -27.94 34.07
C LYS A 144 47.45 -28.81 32.82
N SER A 145 47.24 -30.13 33.04
CA SER A 145 47.02 -31.07 31.93
C SER A 145 45.65 -30.83 31.29
N LEU A 146 44.57 -30.60 32.05
CA LEU A 146 43.24 -30.35 31.55
C LEU A 146 43.16 -29.02 30.73
N ALA A 147 43.78 -27.94 31.23
CA ALA A 147 43.85 -26.67 30.52
C ALA A 147 44.57 -26.79 29.17
N LYS A 148 45.69 -27.58 29.15
CA LYS A 148 46.45 -27.85 27.92
C LYS A 148 45.63 -28.68 26.90
N ASP A 149 44.94 -29.73 27.37
CA ASP A 149 44.06 -30.50 26.49
C ASP A 149 42.92 -29.67 25.95
N THR A 150 42.31 -28.78 26.76
CA THR A 150 41.26 -27.87 26.30
C THR A 150 41.76 -26.93 25.21
N GLU A 151 42.98 -26.38 25.39
CA GLU A 151 43.61 -25.54 24.37
C GLU A 151 43.84 -26.29 23.05
N LEU A 152 44.39 -27.52 23.14
CA LEU A 152 44.63 -28.38 21.97
C LEU A 152 43.34 -28.88 21.30
N PHE A 153 42.26 -28.93 22.02
CA PHE A 153 40.95 -29.32 21.49
C PHE A 153 40.28 -28.23 20.64
N ASN A 154 40.57 -26.95 20.88
CA ASN A 154 39.90 -25.86 20.18
C ASN A 154 40.07 -25.88 18.66
N PRO A 155 41.24 -26.14 18.05
CA PRO A 155 41.40 -26.31 16.60
C PRO A 155 40.59 -27.50 16.04
N ILE A 156 40.43 -28.57 16.84
CA ILE A 156 39.64 -29.74 16.42
C ILE A 156 38.16 -29.41 16.46
N LEU A 157 37.69 -28.66 17.47
CA LEU A 157 36.33 -28.13 17.52
C LEU A 157 35.98 -27.30 16.31
N LEU A 158 36.90 -26.40 15.91
CA LEU A 158 36.68 -25.56 14.72
C LEU A 158 36.62 -26.41 13.46
N LYS A 159 37.53 -27.36 13.30
CA LYS A 159 37.65 -28.21 12.10
C LYS A 159 36.48 -29.17 11.94
N ARG A 160 36.01 -29.77 12.99
CA ARG A 160 35.02 -30.87 12.98
C ARG A 160 33.61 -30.41 13.27
N TYR A 161 33.44 -29.42 14.15
CA TYR A 161 32.14 -28.97 14.65
C TYR A 161 31.80 -27.55 14.27
N GLY A 162 32.74 -26.79 13.62
CA GLY A 162 32.53 -25.43 13.18
C GLY A 162 32.39 -24.40 14.31
N VAL A 163 32.80 -24.78 15.55
CA VAL A 163 32.64 -23.95 16.75
C VAL A 163 33.98 -23.79 17.47
N GLN A 164 34.09 -22.75 18.29
CA GLN A 164 35.26 -22.48 19.12
C GLN A 164 34.81 -22.10 20.53
N HIS A 165 35.64 -22.44 21.52
CA HIS A 165 35.50 -21.94 22.88
C HIS A 165 36.50 -20.82 23.18
N ASN A 166 36.21 -20.02 24.21
CA ASN A 166 37.10 -18.98 24.71
C ASN A 166 37.50 -19.17 26.19
N LEU A 167 37.52 -20.43 26.64
CA LEU A 167 37.91 -20.78 28.00
C LEU A 167 39.38 -20.40 28.26
N PRO A 168 39.75 -20.04 29.52
CA PRO A 168 41.10 -19.65 29.87
C PRO A 168 42.11 -20.77 29.61
N THR A 169 43.28 -20.44 29.05
CA THR A 169 44.41 -21.37 28.85
C THR A 169 45.30 -21.48 30.08
N ASN A 170 45.26 -20.50 30.99
CA ASN A 170 45.99 -20.55 32.26
C ASN A 170 45.30 -21.55 33.24
N ALA A 171 46.06 -22.52 33.74
CA ALA A 171 45.54 -23.59 34.58
C ALA A 171 44.77 -23.10 35.82
N ARG A 172 45.25 -22.06 36.51
CA ARG A 172 44.58 -21.50 37.68
C ARG A 172 43.25 -20.83 37.31
N ARG A 173 43.25 -20.00 36.33
CA ARG A 173 42.02 -19.34 35.82
C ARG A 173 41.03 -20.34 35.24
N PHE A 174 41.53 -21.41 34.61
CA PHE A 174 40.70 -22.48 34.06
C PHE A 174 40.00 -23.26 35.19
N ALA A 175 40.76 -23.62 36.26
CA ALA A 175 40.21 -24.28 37.43
C ALA A 175 39.17 -23.39 38.15
N GLU A 176 39.46 -22.10 38.31
CA GLU A 176 38.52 -21.12 38.88
C GLU A 176 37.22 -21.07 38.04
N LYS A 177 37.33 -20.98 36.70
CA LYS A 177 36.18 -20.95 35.79
C LYS A 177 35.37 -22.24 35.80
N TYR A 178 36.03 -23.39 35.82
CA TYR A 178 35.37 -24.68 35.96
C TYR A 178 34.60 -24.78 37.27
N ASN A 179 35.19 -24.40 38.41
CA ASN A 179 34.55 -24.46 39.72
C ASN A 179 33.39 -23.45 39.81
N GLU A 180 33.51 -22.25 39.21
CA GLU A 180 32.42 -21.30 39.08
C GLU A 180 31.26 -21.89 38.28
N TYR A 181 31.56 -22.55 37.15
CA TYR A 181 30.56 -23.23 36.34
C TYR A 181 29.84 -24.36 37.08
N ARG A 182 30.60 -25.15 37.84
CA ARG A 182 30.02 -26.24 38.65
C ARG A 182 29.16 -25.76 39.80
N ARG A 183 29.41 -24.58 40.34
CA ARG A 183 28.65 -23.98 41.43
C ARG A 183 27.44 -23.20 40.93
N ASP A 184 27.62 -22.37 39.95
CA ASP A 184 26.64 -21.36 39.53
C ASP A 184 25.95 -21.74 38.19
N GLY A 185 26.34 -22.82 37.55
CA GLY A 185 25.76 -23.33 36.31
C GLY A 185 26.01 -22.40 35.11
N TYR A 186 25.08 -22.45 34.16
CA TYR A 186 25.17 -21.71 32.88
C TYR A 186 25.28 -20.18 33.04
N VAL A 187 24.71 -19.60 34.08
CA VAL A 187 24.78 -18.16 34.36
C VAL A 187 26.21 -17.69 34.53
N SER A 188 27.11 -18.54 35.07
CA SER A 188 28.52 -18.20 35.28
C SER A 188 29.29 -17.93 33.99
N LEU A 189 28.82 -18.45 32.85
CA LEU A 189 29.45 -18.25 31.55
C LEU A 189 28.97 -16.97 30.85
N VAL A 190 27.87 -16.38 31.32
CA VAL A 190 27.35 -15.10 30.80
C VAL A 190 28.24 -13.96 31.29
N HIS A 191 28.72 -13.13 30.38
CA HIS A 191 29.56 -12.01 30.73
C HIS A 191 28.79 -10.97 31.57
N ARG A 192 29.22 -10.71 32.79
CA ARG A 192 28.53 -9.86 33.80
C ARG A 192 28.27 -8.41 33.34
N ASN A 193 29.09 -7.88 32.43
CA ASN A 193 29.01 -6.48 31.99
C ASN A 193 28.09 -6.33 30.74
N LEU A 194 27.63 -7.40 30.13
CA LEU A 194 26.73 -7.30 28.99
C LEU A 194 25.28 -7.08 29.49
N GLY A 195 24.65 -6.02 29.02
CA GLY A 195 23.27 -5.66 29.38
C GLY A 195 23.08 -5.09 30.79
N ASN A 196 24.15 -4.78 31.51
CA ASN A 196 24.10 -4.17 32.84
C ASN A 196 23.71 -2.68 32.69
N ARG A 197 22.51 -2.28 33.09
CA ARG A 197 22.05 -0.89 33.09
C ARG A 197 22.88 -0.03 34.06
N ASN A 198 23.36 -0.59 35.15
CA ASN A 198 24.20 0.11 36.14
C ASN A 198 25.60 0.42 35.61
N ALA A 199 26.02 -0.15 34.49
CA ALA A 199 27.29 0.14 33.83
C ALA A 199 27.14 1.12 32.66
N GLN A 200 25.95 1.69 32.44
CA GLN A 200 25.75 2.73 31.45
C GLN A 200 26.47 4.00 31.92
N VAL A 201 27.39 4.52 31.08
CA VAL A 201 28.12 5.74 31.33
C VAL A 201 27.24 6.99 31.14
N ALA A 202 26.19 6.87 30.33
CA ALA A 202 25.21 7.95 30.08
C ALA A 202 23.87 7.60 30.77
N THR A 203 23.36 8.55 31.54
CA THR A 203 22.04 8.50 32.14
C THR A 203 20.96 8.70 31.07
N ASP A 204 19.71 8.38 31.39
CA ASP A 204 18.57 8.59 30.47
C ASP A 204 18.45 10.08 30.10
N GLU A 205 18.71 11.00 31.04
CA GLU A 205 18.74 12.46 30.80
C GLU A 205 19.85 12.85 29.82
N THR A 206 21.04 12.24 29.97
CA THR A 206 22.13 12.44 29.01
C THR A 206 21.75 11.98 27.61
N ILE A 207 21.12 10.82 27.48
CA ILE A 207 20.67 10.29 26.19
C ILE A 207 19.60 11.18 25.59
N GLU A 208 18.68 11.69 26.40
CA GLU A 208 17.66 12.64 25.97
C GLU A 208 18.27 13.95 25.47
N LEU A 209 19.22 14.52 26.19
CA LEU A 209 19.95 15.71 25.77
C LEU A 209 20.67 15.48 24.43
N LEU A 210 21.40 14.36 24.28
CA LEU A 210 22.12 14.03 23.06
C LEU A 210 21.12 13.84 21.86
N ASN A 211 19.99 13.21 22.11
CA ASN A 211 18.93 13.04 21.09
C ASN A 211 18.32 14.41 20.72
N ASN A 212 18.11 15.30 21.65
CA ASN A 212 17.58 16.64 21.38
C ASN A 212 18.54 17.49 20.56
N ILE A 213 19.82 17.48 20.87
CA ILE A 213 20.85 18.12 20.05
C ILE A 213 20.88 17.48 18.64
N PHE A 214 20.84 16.14 18.56
CA PHE A 214 20.95 15.45 17.31
C PHE A 214 19.73 15.64 16.40
N ARG A 215 18.52 15.78 16.95
CA ARG A 215 17.28 15.91 16.17
C ARG A 215 17.05 17.29 15.56
N GLU A 216 17.91 18.27 15.84
CA GLU A 216 17.78 19.64 15.32
C GLU A 216 17.49 19.65 13.81
N PRO A 217 16.34 20.15 13.36
CA PRO A 217 15.92 20.03 11.97
C PRO A 217 16.60 21.04 11.04
N GLY A 218 17.02 22.17 11.55
CA GLY A 218 17.55 23.28 10.76
C GLY A 218 18.89 22.94 10.10
N TYR A 219 19.89 22.62 10.89
CA TYR A 219 21.24 22.33 10.38
C TYR A 219 21.67 20.85 10.49
N LYS A 220 20.86 20.00 11.09
CA LYS A 220 21.04 18.53 11.13
C LYS A 220 22.45 18.11 11.55
N PRO A 221 22.86 18.35 12.81
CA PRO A 221 24.24 18.16 13.27
C PRO A 221 24.74 16.73 13.02
N THR A 222 26.03 16.61 12.66
CA THR A 222 26.70 15.30 12.58
C THR A 222 26.97 14.77 13.99
N TYR A 223 27.32 13.49 14.12
CA TYR A 223 27.68 12.90 15.41
C TYR A 223 28.88 13.65 16.09
N ALA A 224 29.84 14.09 15.28
CA ALA A 224 30.97 14.88 15.76
C ALA A 224 30.54 16.28 16.26
N GLU A 225 29.55 16.87 15.59
CA GLU A 225 28.98 18.16 16.01
C GLU A 225 28.21 18.03 17.31
N VAL A 226 27.43 16.96 17.47
CA VAL A 226 26.75 16.69 18.75
C VAL A 226 27.74 16.54 19.89
N HIS A 227 28.87 15.88 19.64
CA HIS A 227 29.94 15.80 20.66
C HIS A 227 30.50 17.20 21.02
N ARG A 228 30.80 18.07 20.03
CA ARG A 228 31.27 19.43 20.29
C ARG A 228 30.26 20.25 21.09
N GLN A 229 28.99 20.16 20.76
CA GLN A 229 27.90 20.85 21.47
C GLN A 229 27.73 20.31 22.90
N TYR A 230 27.85 19.01 23.07
CA TYR A 230 27.81 18.39 24.38
C TYR A 230 29.04 18.81 25.26
N ASP A 231 30.25 18.87 24.68
CA ASP A 231 31.41 19.39 25.36
C ASP A 231 31.27 20.90 25.69
N ALA A 232 30.66 21.68 24.80
CA ALA A 232 30.35 23.09 25.05
C ALA A 232 29.35 23.26 26.21
N PHE A 233 28.31 22.39 26.27
CA PHE A 233 27.39 22.34 27.39
C PHE A 233 28.12 22.01 28.72
N LEU A 234 28.95 20.96 28.74
CA LEU A 234 29.71 20.58 29.93
C LEU A 234 30.67 21.66 30.39
N SER A 235 31.14 22.49 29.46
CA SER A 235 32.08 23.60 29.74
C SER A 235 31.38 24.92 30.07
N GLY A 236 30.03 24.94 30.10
CA GLY A 236 29.24 26.14 30.41
C GLY A 236 29.16 27.17 29.28
N TYR A 237 29.51 26.79 28.03
CA TYR A 237 29.36 27.66 26.85
C TYR A 237 28.01 27.50 26.17
N LEU A 238 27.23 26.48 26.53
CA LEU A 238 25.92 26.20 26.00
C LEU A 238 24.98 25.83 27.17
N ASP A 239 23.86 26.50 27.27
CA ASP A 239 22.80 26.14 28.21
C ASP A 239 21.81 25.19 27.58
N ALA A 240 21.37 24.20 28.32
CA ALA A 240 20.31 23.29 27.93
C ALA A 240 19.11 23.45 28.88
N VAL A 241 17.91 23.65 28.31
CA VAL A 241 16.70 23.89 29.08
C VAL A 241 15.65 22.84 28.70
N ASN A 242 15.03 22.22 29.67
CA ASN A 242 13.89 21.34 29.44
C ASN A 242 12.69 22.16 28.95
N ALA A 243 12.30 22.00 27.71
CA ALA A 243 11.22 22.77 27.09
C ALA A 243 9.82 22.57 27.76
N LYS A 244 9.63 21.49 28.51
CA LYS A 244 8.36 21.22 29.20
C LYS A 244 8.32 21.81 30.61
N THR A 245 9.41 21.71 31.35
CA THR A 245 9.49 22.15 32.75
C THR A 245 10.06 23.55 32.90
N GLY A 246 10.79 24.06 31.89
CA GLY A 246 11.55 25.30 31.95
C GLY A 246 12.83 25.20 32.80
N GLU A 247 13.19 24.02 33.29
CA GLU A 247 14.34 23.75 34.13
C GLU A 247 15.63 23.77 33.30
N VAL A 248 16.64 24.48 33.78
CA VAL A 248 17.97 24.52 33.19
C VAL A 248 18.78 23.34 33.71
N TYR A 249 19.31 22.53 32.81
CA TYR A 249 20.17 21.42 33.19
C TYR A 249 21.50 21.90 33.75
N ASP A 250 21.90 21.37 34.91
CA ASP A 250 23.21 21.63 35.52
C ASP A 250 24.28 20.74 34.85
N PRO A 251 25.30 21.33 34.17
CA PRO A 251 26.37 20.56 33.55
C PRO A 251 27.12 19.63 34.52
N ALA A 252 27.17 19.96 35.82
CA ALA A 252 27.82 19.15 36.82
C ALA A 252 27.20 17.77 37.05
N MET A 253 25.92 17.61 36.67
CA MET A 253 25.21 16.34 36.75
C MET A 253 25.51 15.41 35.56
N PHE A 254 26.22 15.87 34.55
CA PHE A 254 26.48 15.13 33.31
C PHE A 254 27.95 14.70 33.23
N SER A 255 28.17 13.44 32.84
CA SER A 255 29.53 12.90 32.71
C SER A 255 30.11 13.17 31.32
N LYS A 256 31.42 13.41 31.25
CA LYS A 256 32.12 13.55 29.98
C LYS A 256 32.09 12.25 29.21
N LEU A 257 31.65 12.32 27.94
CA LEU A 257 31.52 11.16 27.03
C LEU A 257 32.53 11.25 25.88
N SER A 258 33.07 10.10 25.48
CA SER A 258 33.91 10.05 24.28
C SER A 258 33.08 10.18 22.99
N PRO A 259 33.67 10.67 21.88
CA PRO A 259 32.97 10.72 20.56
C PRO A 259 32.40 9.38 20.15
N SER A 260 33.11 8.28 20.41
CA SER A 260 32.66 6.92 20.09
C SER A 260 31.47 6.48 20.94
N THR A 261 31.42 6.91 22.20
CA THR A 261 30.30 6.67 23.10
C THR A 261 29.04 7.37 22.58
N ILE A 262 29.11 8.66 22.27
CA ILE A 262 28.01 9.44 21.71
C ILE A 262 27.53 8.82 20.37
N TYR A 263 28.46 8.47 19.49
CA TYR A 263 28.14 7.80 18.24
C TYR A 263 27.33 6.50 18.44
N ASN A 264 27.78 5.69 19.41
CA ASN A 264 27.13 4.41 19.69
C ASN A 264 25.69 4.59 20.22
N TYR A 265 25.46 5.53 21.12
CA TYR A 265 24.13 5.86 21.63
C TYR A 265 23.21 6.39 20.51
N LEU A 266 23.65 7.39 19.76
CA LEU A 266 22.86 7.99 18.69
C LEU A 266 22.62 7.04 17.51
N LYS A 267 23.53 6.07 17.28
CA LYS A 267 23.38 5.04 16.26
C LYS A 267 22.49 3.89 16.69
N SER A 268 22.20 3.73 17.97
CA SER A 268 21.31 2.67 18.45
C SER A 268 19.96 2.74 17.77
N TRP A 269 19.31 1.61 17.59
CA TRP A 269 18.01 1.56 16.89
C TRP A 269 16.95 2.41 17.61
N GLU A 270 16.91 2.35 18.94
CA GLU A 270 15.97 3.08 19.79
C GLU A 270 16.05 4.61 19.58
N ASN A 271 17.27 5.14 19.55
CA ASN A 271 17.49 6.58 19.36
C ASN A 271 17.28 7.00 17.90
N ARG A 272 17.63 6.15 16.94
CA ARG A 272 17.45 6.45 15.53
C ARG A 272 15.99 6.44 15.10
N ILE A 273 15.16 5.54 15.61
CA ILE A 273 13.72 5.52 15.29
C ILE A 273 13.04 6.79 15.81
N ALA A 274 13.44 7.27 17.00
CA ALA A 274 12.88 8.46 17.60
C ALA A 274 13.31 9.77 16.90
N THR A 275 14.55 9.84 16.42
CA THR A 275 15.11 11.07 15.84
C THR A 275 14.93 11.17 14.32
N HIS A 276 14.72 10.04 13.63
CA HIS A 276 14.72 10.00 12.17
C HIS A 276 13.62 10.87 11.55
N ALA A 277 12.39 10.80 12.06
CA ALA A 277 11.25 11.54 11.50
C ALA A 277 11.45 13.08 11.56
N VAL A 278 12.17 13.55 12.59
CA VAL A 278 12.44 14.98 12.74
C VAL A 278 13.61 15.43 11.86
N ARG A 279 14.65 14.59 11.76
CA ARG A 279 15.87 14.90 11.00
C ARG A 279 15.72 14.75 9.49
N SER A 280 14.87 13.86 9.04
CA SER A 280 14.81 13.46 7.64
C SER A 280 13.37 13.37 7.14
N ALA A 281 13.12 14.05 6.02
CA ALA A 281 11.89 13.88 5.26
C ALA A 281 11.95 12.63 4.36
N ASP A 282 13.02 11.83 4.41
CA ASP A 282 13.17 10.62 3.61
C ASP A 282 12.24 9.51 4.13
N ARG A 283 11.04 9.50 3.56
CA ARG A 283 10.00 8.50 3.84
C ARG A 283 10.43 7.08 3.44
N GLN A 284 11.19 6.92 2.37
CA GLN A 284 11.65 5.60 1.91
C GLN A 284 12.60 4.98 2.94
N MET A 285 13.49 5.79 3.52
CA MET A 285 14.36 5.34 4.59
C MET A 285 13.57 5.01 5.86
N LEU A 286 12.57 5.83 6.23
CA LEU A 286 11.68 5.57 7.36
C LEU A 286 10.94 4.24 7.16
N MET A 287 10.30 4.08 6.03
CA MET A 287 9.55 2.86 5.67
C MET A 287 10.47 1.64 5.60
N GLY A 288 11.73 1.82 5.08
CA GLY A 288 12.69 0.74 4.91
C GLY A 288 13.31 0.20 6.18
N LYS A 289 13.53 1.06 7.18
CA LYS A 289 14.31 0.70 8.37
C LYS A 289 13.52 0.67 9.66
N TYR A 290 12.39 1.39 9.72
CA TYR A 290 11.69 1.60 10.99
C TYR A 290 10.21 1.19 10.97
N LYS A 291 9.57 1.14 9.79
CA LYS A 291 8.18 0.68 9.68
C LYS A 291 8.16 -0.80 9.32
N PRO A 292 7.61 -1.68 10.17
CA PRO A 292 7.44 -3.08 9.81
C PRO A 292 6.48 -3.22 8.63
N ALA A 293 6.77 -4.13 7.73
CA ALA A 293 5.91 -4.47 6.60
C ALA A 293 5.80 -5.99 6.48
N PHE A 294 4.59 -6.44 6.16
CA PHE A 294 4.34 -7.83 5.80
C PHE A 294 4.24 -7.95 4.29
N SER A 295 4.68 -9.07 3.76
CA SER A 295 4.43 -9.44 2.36
C SER A 295 3.08 -10.15 2.30
N PHE A 296 2.24 -9.73 1.36
CA PHE A 296 0.96 -10.39 1.09
C PHE A 296 1.10 -11.28 -0.14
N GLU A 297 0.32 -12.34 -0.17
CA GLU A 297 0.14 -13.11 -1.40
C GLU A 297 -0.61 -12.27 -2.43
N GLN A 298 -0.22 -12.40 -3.69
CA GLN A 298 -0.88 -11.68 -4.77
C GLN A 298 -2.21 -12.35 -5.13
N PRO A 299 -3.22 -11.58 -5.59
CA PRO A 299 -4.47 -12.16 -6.06
C PRO A 299 -4.21 -13.15 -7.21
N GLN A 300 -4.96 -14.24 -7.23
CA GLN A 300 -4.85 -15.28 -8.26
C GLN A 300 -5.66 -14.95 -9.53
N PHE A 301 -6.73 -14.16 -9.38
CA PHE A 301 -7.64 -13.86 -10.48
C PHE A 301 -7.63 -12.37 -10.81
N ALA A 302 -7.67 -12.06 -12.10
CA ALA A 302 -7.89 -10.72 -12.60
C ALA A 302 -9.28 -10.21 -12.16
N GLY A 303 -9.42 -8.91 -11.96
CA GLY A 303 -10.62 -8.30 -11.42
C GLY A 303 -10.78 -8.43 -9.91
N SER A 304 -9.91 -9.16 -9.20
CA SER A 304 -10.01 -9.24 -7.74
C SER A 304 -9.58 -7.95 -7.05
N LEU A 305 -8.50 -7.33 -7.50
CA LEU A 305 -7.92 -6.12 -6.90
C LEU A 305 -7.41 -5.15 -7.96
N LEU A 306 -7.91 -3.94 -7.94
CA LEU A 306 -7.41 -2.80 -8.70
C LEU A 306 -6.55 -1.91 -7.80
N SER A 307 -5.31 -1.67 -8.19
CA SER A 307 -4.42 -0.70 -7.53
C SER A 307 -4.31 0.55 -8.39
N ILE A 308 -4.57 1.73 -7.82
CA ILE A 308 -4.54 2.99 -8.56
C ILE A 308 -3.54 3.96 -7.97
N ASP A 309 -2.87 4.69 -8.86
CA ASP A 309 -1.90 5.71 -8.44
C ASP A 309 -1.69 6.78 -9.51
N ASP A 310 -1.20 7.94 -9.07
CA ASP A 310 -0.74 8.97 -9.98
C ASP A 310 0.74 8.78 -10.34
N ARG A 311 1.09 9.13 -11.57
CA ARG A 311 2.49 9.15 -12.00
C ARG A 311 2.79 10.31 -12.92
N GLN A 312 4.05 10.70 -12.94
CA GLN A 312 4.62 11.57 -13.96
C GLN A 312 5.66 10.79 -14.76
N PRO A 313 5.43 10.50 -16.04
CA PRO A 313 6.45 9.97 -16.91
C PRO A 313 7.73 10.82 -16.88
N PRO A 314 8.89 10.23 -17.04
CA PRO A 314 10.17 10.93 -16.92
C PRO A 314 10.51 11.80 -18.14
N PHE A 315 9.54 12.51 -18.68
CA PHE A 315 9.67 13.43 -19.80
C PHE A 315 9.17 14.84 -19.38
N LYS A 316 9.66 15.87 -20.07
CA LYS A 316 9.29 17.24 -19.79
C LYS A 316 8.85 17.96 -21.06
N TYR A 317 7.87 18.86 -20.90
CA TYR A 317 7.41 19.79 -21.93
C TYR A 317 7.45 21.24 -21.44
N GLY A 318 7.37 22.19 -22.34
CA GLY A 318 7.32 23.64 -22.02
C GLY A 318 8.43 24.07 -21.04
N ASP A 319 8.06 24.78 -19.97
CA ASP A 319 8.97 25.30 -18.95
C ASP A 319 9.29 24.26 -17.85
N ASN A 320 9.77 23.09 -18.27
CA ASN A 320 10.10 21.96 -17.40
C ASN A 320 8.90 21.30 -16.69
N GLN A 321 7.71 21.45 -17.22
CA GLN A 321 6.51 20.80 -16.72
C GLN A 321 6.51 19.31 -17.06
N ARG A 322 5.71 18.51 -16.35
CA ARG A 322 5.48 17.09 -16.60
C ARG A 322 4.01 16.81 -16.77
N VAL A 323 3.69 15.86 -17.63
CA VAL A 323 2.33 15.36 -17.78
C VAL A 323 1.98 14.50 -16.57
N TRP A 324 0.78 14.68 -16.05
CA TRP A 324 0.20 13.82 -15.04
C TRP A 324 -0.59 12.70 -15.72
N PHE A 325 -0.39 11.51 -15.22
CA PHE A 325 -1.21 10.33 -15.50
C PHE A 325 -1.81 9.82 -14.20
N TYR A 326 -3.01 9.31 -14.28
CA TYR A 326 -3.63 8.49 -13.25
C TYR A 326 -3.90 7.12 -13.85
N LEU A 327 -3.33 6.09 -13.26
CA LEU A 327 -3.32 4.74 -13.80
C LEU A 327 -4.03 3.78 -12.86
N GLY A 328 -4.68 2.76 -13.43
CA GLY A 328 -5.24 1.64 -12.70
C GLY A 328 -4.65 0.32 -13.18
N GLU A 329 -4.05 -0.42 -12.27
CA GLU A 329 -3.47 -1.75 -12.49
C GLU A 329 -4.38 -2.82 -11.92
N ASP A 330 -4.73 -3.81 -12.72
CA ASP A 330 -5.19 -5.10 -12.21
C ASP A 330 -4.00 -5.87 -11.62
N VAL A 331 -4.01 -6.10 -10.31
CA VAL A 331 -2.85 -6.59 -9.58
C VAL A 331 -2.47 -8.03 -9.94
N ALA A 332 -3.44 -8.88 -10.27
CA ALA A 332 -3.19 -10.26 -10.62
C ALA A 332 -2.51 -10.41 -11.99
N SER A 333 -3.01 -9.69 -12.98
CA SER A 333 -2.48 -9.71 -14.36
C SER A 333 -1.35 -8.74 -14.58
N GLN A 334 -1.20 -7.74 -13.71
CA GLN A 334 -0.32 -6.58 -13.87
C GLN A 334 -0.62 -5.76 -15.14
N VAL A 335 -1.88 -5.76 -15.58
CA VAL A 335 -2.34 -4.97 -16.73
C VAL A 335 -2.78 -3.60 -16.27
N ILE A 336 -2.39 -2.57 -17.00
CA ILE A 336 -2.96 -1.23 -16.85
C ILE A 336 -4.30 -1.23 -17.57
N THR A 337 -5.40 -1.27 -16.81
CA THR A 337 -6.77 -1.38 -17.33
C THR A 337 -7.41 -0.02 -17.60
N CYS A 338 -6.90 1.03 -16.97
CA CYS A 338 -7.42 2.37 -17.13
C CYS A 338 -6.32 3.41 -16.96
N TRP A 339 -6.43 4.49 -17.72
CA TRP A 339 -5.57 5.66 -17.61
C TRP A 339 -6.33 6.93 -17.99
N VAL A 340 -5.92 8.03 -17.40
CA VAL A 340 -6.24 9.40 -17.84
C VAL A 340 -5.00 10.27 -17.74
N SER A 341 -4.91 11.28 -18.56
CA SER A 341 -3.79 12.24 -18.55
C SER A 341 -4.29 13.68 -18.37
N GLY A 342 -3.45 14.53 -17.79
CA GLY A 342 -3.77 15.93 -17.57
C GLY A 342 -2.55 16.79 -17.29
N ARG A 343 -2.72 18.09 -17.36
CA ARG A 343 -1.70 19.08 -16.99
C ARG A 343 -1.59 19.26 -15.48
N THR A 344 -2.68 19.01 -14.75
CA THR A 344 -2.80 19.08 -13.29
C THR A 344 -3.43 17.81 -12.77
N LYS A 345 -3.32 17.54 -11.46
CA LYS A 345 -3.98 16.40 -10.82
C LYS A 345 -5.48 16.61 -10.59
N GLU A 346 -5.89 17.86 -10.50
CA GLU A 346 -7.27 18.23 -10.18
C GLU A 346 -8.21 17.85 -11.33
N GLY A 347 -9.37 17.33 -10.99
CA GLY A 347 -10.38 16.91 -11.95
C GLY A 347 -10.17 15.53 -12.59
N MET A 348 -8.92 15.02 -12.66
CA MET A 348 -8.62 13.75 -13.31
C MET A 348 -9.25 12.53 -12.64
N ILE A 349 -9.53 12.61 -11.35
CA ILE A 349 -9.97 11.47 -10.56
C ILE A 349 -11.36 10.97 -10.97
N ILE A 350 -12.30 11.87 -11.21
CA ILE A 350 -13.65 11.50 -11.67
C ILE A 350 -13.59 10.96 -13.10
N ASP A 351 -12.80 11.59 -13.96
CA ASP A 351 -12.63 11.13 -15.34
C ASP A 351 -11.96 9.76 -15.40
N PHE A 352 -11.06 9.45 -14.46
CA PHE A 352 -10.50 8.12 -14.32
C PHE A 352 -11.58 7.08 -14.01
N TYR A 353 -12.48 7.33 -13.07
CA TYR A 353 -13.55 6.38 -12.75
C TYR A 353 -14.57 6.26 -13.88
N ARG A 354 -14.86 7.34 -14.59
CA ARG A 354 -15.67 7.31 -15.83
C ARG A 354 -15.02 6.41 -16.89
N GLN A 355 -13.73 6.62 -17.14
CA GLN A 355 -12.98 5.85 -18.12
C GLN A 355 -12.85 4.38 -17.70
N LEU A 356 -12.69 4.09 -16.40
CA LEU A 356 -12.69 2.74 -15.88
C LEU A 356 -14.01 2.02 -16.21
N VAL A 357 -15.14 2.66 -15.95
CA VAL A 357 -16.46 2.10 -16.29
C VAL A 357 -16.59 1.85 -17.79
N ARG A 358 -16.18 2.82 -18.62
CA ARG A 358 -16.21 2.69 -20.09
C ARG A 358 -15.39 1.51 -20.60
N ASN A 359 -14.19 1.33 -20.06
CA ASN A 359 -13.30 0.25 -20.48
C ASN A 359 -13.87 -1.12 -20.13
N TYR A 360 -14.29 -1.32 -18.88
CA TYR A 360 -14.82 -2.58 -18.42
C TYR A 360 -16.17 -2.92 -19.09
N HIS A 361 -17.01 -1.91 -19.32
CA HIS A 361 -18.24 -2.07 -20.09
C HIS A 361 -17.93 -2.51 -21.55
N GLY A 362 -16.99 -1.81 -22.22
CA GLY A 362 -16.60 -2.13 -23.59
C GLY A 362 -15.99 -3.53 -23.75
N TRP A 363 -15.32 -4.05 -22.72
CA TRP A 363 -14.82 -5.43 -22.69
C TRP A 363 -15.87 -6.46 -22.26
N ASN A 364 -17.05 -6.01 -21.87
CA ASN A 364 -18.10 -6.86 -21.27
C ASN A 364 -17.60 -7.61 -20.02
N LEU A 365 -16.83 -6.92 -19.18
CA LEU A 365 -16.28 -7.43 -17.94
C LEU A 365 -16.89 -6.72 -16.73
N PRO A 366 -17.03 -7.39 -15.59
CA PRO A 366 -17.42 -6.77 -14.33
C PRO A 366 -16.31 -5.85 -13.82
N LEU A 367 -16.69 -4.81 -13.07
CA LEU A 367 -15.71 -3.97 -12.36
C LEU A 367 -14.95 -4.80 -11.33
N PRO A 368 -13.70 -4.39 -10.98
CA PRO A 368 -12.92 -5.07 -9.96
C PRO A 368 -13.64 -5.12 -8.60
N ALA A 369 -13.43 -6.20 -7.84
CA ALA A 369 -14.05 -6.36 -6.52
C ALA A 369 -13.51 -5.37 -5.49
N GLU A 370 -12.19 -5.18 -5.47
CA GLU A 370 -11.49 -4.35 -4.48
C GLU A 370 -10.70 -3.24 -5.14
N LEU A 371 -10.71 -2.08 -4.48
CA LEU A 371 -9.90 -0.91 -4.84
C LEU A 371 -8.86 -0.63 -3.77
N GLU A 372 -7.60 -0.46 -4.20
CA GLU A 372 -6.49 0.05 -3.40
C GLU A 372 -6.04 1.40 -3.94
N CYS A 373 -6.10 2.44 -3.11
CA CYS A 373 -5.77 3.80 -3.55
C CYS A 373 -5.16 4.68 -2.46
N GLU A 374 -4.55 5.81 -2.87
CA GLU A 374 -4.06 6.81 -1.95
C GLU A 374 -5.17 7.75 -1.45
N SER A 375 -5.04 8.19 -0.19
CA SER A 375 -6.05 9.05 0.44
C SER A 375 -6.10 10.47 -0.15
N ALA A 376 -5.00 10.99 -0.68
CA ALA A 376 -4.88 12.40 -1.07
C ALA A 376 -5.99 12.89 -2.03
N LEU A 377 -6.36 12.08 -3.04
CA LEU A 377 -7.39 12.43 -4.02
C LEU A 377 -8.71 11.67 -3.82
N ASN A 378 -8.69 10.55 -3.11
CA ASN A 378 -9.85 9.65 -3.03
C ASN A 378 -10.62 9.77 -1.71
N ALA A 379 -10.05 10.38 -0.67
CA ALA A 379 -10.68 10.46 0.65
C ALA A 379 -12.03 11.19 0.64
N SER A 380 -12.19 12.21 -0.20
CA SER A 380 -13.45 12.96 -0.36
C SER A 380 -14.60 12.11 -0.90
N PHE A 381 -14.30 11.03 -1.62
CA PHE A 381 -15.29 10.16 -2.25
C PHE A 381 -15.64 8.92 -1.43
N LYS A 382 -15.02 8.73 -0.26
CA LYS A 382 -15.21 7.56 0.62
C LYS A 382 -16.67 7.32 1.03
N ASN A 383 -17.44 8.38 1.19
CA ASN A 383 -18.84 8.31 1.60
C ASN A 383 -19.83 8.38 0.43
N THR A 384 -19.34 8.42 -0.81
CA THR A 384 -20.13 8.48 -2.03
C THR A 384 -19.95 7.22 -2.86
N PHE A 385 -19.42 7.32 -4.07
CA PHE A 385 -19.26 6.14 -4.95
C PHE A 385 -18.14 5.18 -4.51
N LEU A 386 -17.17 5.62 -3.70
CA LEU A 386 -16.16 4.76 -3.07
C LEU A 386 -16.59 4.17 -1.72
N ARG A 387 -17.85 4.33 -1.33
CA ARG A 387 -18.42 3.57 -0.21
C ARG A 387 -18.42 2.10 -0.58
N GLU A 388 -17.95 1.24 0.32
CA GLU A 388 -17.96 -0.22 0.12
C GLU A 388 -19.37 -0.73 -0.25
N GLY A 389 -19.41 -1.59 -1.25
CA GLY A 389 -20.65 -2.10 -1.83
C GLY A 389 -21.30 -1.19 -2.89
N ASN A 390 -20.75 -0.01 -3.21
CA ASN A 390 -21.23 0.84 -4.31
C ASN A 390 -20.51 0.46 -5.62
N MET A 391 -19.42 1.15 -5.98
CA MET A 391 -18.66 0.87 -7.20
C MET A 391 -17.76 -0.35 -7.04
N PHE A 392 -17.23 -0.58 -5.85
CA PHE A 392 -16.39 -1.71 -5.47
C PHE A 392 -16.96 -2.37 -4.22
N GLN A 393 -16.74 -3.68 -4.05
CA GLN A 393 -17.16 -4.40 -2.85
C GLN A 393 -16.36 -3.96 -1.64
N TYR A 394 -15.04 -3.81 -1.82
CA TYR A 394 -14.10 -3.40 -0.78
C TYR A 394 -13.26 -2.23 -1.27
N VAL A 395 -12.98 -1.27 -0.37
CA VAL A 395 -12.20 -0.07 -0.70
C VAL A 395 -11.18 0.21 0.38
N ARG A 396 -9.91 0.10 0.02
CA ARG A 396 -8.79 0.41 0.89
C ARG A 396 -8.15 1.72 0.51
N ILE A 397 -8.40 2.76 1.32
CA ILE A 397 -7.81 4.09 1.16
C ILE A 397 -6.76 4.28 2.24
N GLU A 398 -5.50 4.24 1.87
CA GLU A 398 -4.39 4.39 2.81
C GLU A 398 -3.59 5.66 2.55
N ALA A 399 -3.31 6.41 3.62
CA ALA A 399 -2.44 7.57 3.56
C ALA A 399 -0.97 7.14 3.65
N ASN A 400 -0.14 7.58 2.69
CA ASN A 400 1.32 7.47 2.74
C ASN A 400 1.89 6.04 2.86
N ASN A 401 1.22 5.03 2.35
CA ASN A 401 1.71 3.65 2.33
C ASN A 401 2.16 3.21 0.94
N ALA A 402 3.24 3.81 0.44
CA ALA A 402 3.83 3.46 -0.86
C ALA A 402 4.23 1.98 -0.99
N ARG A 403 4.56 1.31 0.13
CA ARG A 403 4.91 -0.12 0.12
C ARG A 403 3.71 -1.07 0.09
N GLY A 404 2.54 -0.57 0.43
CA GLY A 404 1.31 -1.33 0.39
C GLY A 404 0.65 -1.36 -0.98
N LYS A 405 1.08 -0.51 -1.94
CA LYS A 405 0.49 -0.44 -3.27
C LYS A 405 1.27 -1.27 -4.28
N ALA A 406 0.56 -2.16 -4.97
CA ALA A 406 1.15 -3.00 -5.99
C ALA A 406 1.67 -2.18 -7.18
N ILE A 407 0.91 -1.20 -7.66
CA ILE A 407 1.19 -0.40 -8.85
C ILE A 407 2.54 0.35 -8.80
N GLU A 408 3.00 0.79 -7.63
CA GLU A 408 4.30 1.48 -7.53
C GLU A 408 5.48 0.57 -7.87
N SER A 409 5.43 -0.67 -7.42
CA SER A 409 6.53 -1.63 -7.60
C SER A 409 6.41 -2.43 -8.90
N GLN A 410 5.20 -2.82 -9.28
CA GLN A 410 4.95 -3.70 -10.42
C GLN A 410 4.89 -2.92 -11.74
N VAL A 411 4.30 -1.73 -11.76
CA VAL A 411 4.07 -0.94 -12.97
C VAL A 411 4.97 0.29 -13.04
N ASN A 412 4.85 1.22 -12.11
CA ASN A 412 5.51 2.52 -12.23
C ASN A 412 7.03 2.43 -12.34
N ARG A 413 7.64 1.51 -11.59
CA ARG A 413 9.08 1.28 -11.66
C ARG A 413 9.47 0.60 -12.97
N VAL A 414 8.72 -0.41 -13.40
CA VAL A 414 9.01 -1.19 -14.60
C VAL A 414 8.89 -0.29 -15.85
N LEU A 415 7.77 0.43 -15.99
CA LEU A 415 7.61 1.39 -17.10
C LEU A 415 8.77 2.37 -17.18
N ARG A 416 9.15 3.00 -16.05
CA ARG A 416 10.19 4.03 -16.02
C ARG A 416 11.57 3.52 -16.42
N TYR A 417 11.94 2.33 -15.97
CA TYR A 417 13.32 1.84 -16.07
C TYR A 417 13.53 0.72 -17.09
N GLU A 418 12.47 0.10 -17.58
CA GLU A 418 12.57 -0.97 -18.58
C GLU A 418 12.03 -0.55 -19.94
N PHE A 419 10.94 0.20 -19.98
CA PHE A 419 10.27 0.61 -21.21
C PHE A 419 10.62 2.04 -21.67
N GLU A 420 10.58 3.02 -20.76
CA GLU A 420 10.70 4.44 -21.11
C GLU A 420 12.15 4.93 -21.19
N LYS A 421 13.10 4.29 -20.50
CA LYS A 421 14.50 4.79 -20.42
C LYS A 421 15.24 4.88 -21.74
N TRP A 422 14.79 4.16 -22.74
CA TRP A 422 15.39 4.12 -24.07
C TRP A 422 14.88 5.22 -25.00
N GLU A 423 13.84 5.93 -24.58
CA GLU A 423 13.21 6.95 -25.41
C GLU A 423 13.95 8.28 -25.36
N ALA A 424 13.94 8.99 -26.49
CA ALA A 424 14.51 10.32 -26.58
C ALA A 424 13.81 11.27 -25.59
N GLY A 425 14.58 12.13 -24.92
CA GLY A 425 14.03 13.05 -23.94
C GLY A 425 13.80 12.45 -22.55
N TRP A 426 14.14 11.19 -22.29
CA TRP A 426 14.03 10.59 -20.98
C TRP A 426 14.82 11.36 -19.91
N GLN A 427 14.15 11.76 -18.83
CA GLN A 427 14.70 12.54 -17.71
C GLN A 427 14.41 11.85 -16.36
N GLY A 428 14.53 10.53 -16.33
CA GLY A 428 14.44 9.75 -15.12
C GLY A 428 15.65 9.96 -14.21
N ARG A 429 15.56 9.50 -12.98
CA ARG A 429 16.66 9.55 -12.02
C ARG A 429 17.79 8.62 -12.47
N PRO A 430 19.04 9.09 -12.55
CA PRO A 430 20.18 8.24 -12.89
C PRO A 430 20.34 7.06 -11.93
N PHE A 431 20.85 5.93 -12.42
CA PHE A 431 21.12 4.75 -11.59
C PHE A 431 22.26 5.00 -10.60
N ALA A 432 23.31 5.72 -11.01
CA ALA A 432 24.41 6.15 -10.16
C ALA A 432 23.99 7.32 -9.26
N ARG A 433 23.47 7.02 -8.07
CA ARG A 433 22.90 8.01 -7.15
C ARG A 433 23.92 9.07 -6.68
N SER A 434 25.19 8.68 -6.56
CA SER A 434 26.28 9.61 -6.17
C SER A 434 26.52 10.71 -7.20
N GLU A 435 26.24 10.42 -8.49
CA GLU A 435 26.46 11.35 -9.59
C GLU A 435 25.17 12.15 -9.91
N ALA A 436 24.01 11.72 -9.40
CA ALA A 436 22.72 12.34 -9.66
C ALA A 436 22.59 13.78 -9.16
N ASN A 437 23.42 14.17 -8.20
CA ASN A 437 23.37 15.51 -7.56
C ASN A 437 24.24 16.53 -8.29
N GLN A 438 25.02 16.11 -9.29
CA GLN A 438 25.83 17.03 -10.10
C GLN A 438 25.24 17.13 -11.49
N PRO A 439 24.73 18.32 -11.93
CA PRO A 439 24.26 18.50 -13.28
C PRO A 439 25.42 18.33 -14.26
N SER A 440 25.29 17.41 -15.22
CA SER A 440 26.24 17.33 -16.31
C SER A 440 26.06 18.55 -17.21
N PRO A 441 27.14 19.28 -17.56
CA PRO A 441 27.08 20.42 -18.46
C PRO A 441 26.57 20.06 -19.88
N GLN A 442 26.61 18.77 -20.23
CA GLN A 442 26.22 18.26 -21.55
C GLN A 442 24.79 17.70 -21.61
N ALA A 443 24.03 17.77 -20.50
CA ALA A 443 22.68 17.22 -20.45
C ALA A 443 21.63 18.28 -20.85
N ASP A 444 21.74 18.83 -22.05
CA ASP A 444 20.59 19.50 -22.67
C ASP A 444 19.63 18.39 -23.10
N LYS A 445 18.69 18.09 -22.21
CA LYS A 445 17.74 17.00 -22.41
C LYS A 445 16.62 17.49 -23.28
N GLN A 446 16.40 16.79 -24.39
CA GLN A 446 15.33 17.08 -25.34
C GLN A 446 14.00 17.18 -24.58
N LYS A 447 13.25 18.26 -24.87
CA LYS A 447 11.87 18.42 -24.41
C LYS A 447 10.95 17.93 -25.53
N LEU A 448 9.90 17.25 -25.16
CA LEU A 448 8.87 16.76 -26.08
C LEU A 448 7.64 17.67 -26.00
N ALA A 449 6.76 17.64 -26.98
CA ALA A 449 5.46 18.27 -26.86
C ALA A 449 4.56 17.51 -25.87
N TYR A 450 3.53 18.16 -25.35
CA TYR A 450 2.60 17.52 -24.41
C TYR A 450 1.97 16.26 -25.01
N ASP A 451 1.42 16.39 -26.22
CA ASP A 451 0.74 15.28 -26.91
C ASP A 451 1.71 14.15 -27.28
N GLU A 452 2.95 14.47 -27.67
CA GLU A 452 3.99 13.47 -27.91
C GLU A 452 4.30 12.65 -26.66
N ILE A 453 4.32 13.28 -25.47
CA ILE A 453 4.52 12.55 -24.19
C ILE A 453 3.33 11.64 -23.91
N VAL A 454 2.10 12.10 -24.19
CA VAL A 454 0.91 11.28 -23.98
C VAL A 454 0.92 10.07 -24.89
N GLU A 455 1.13 10.25 -26.21
CA GLU A 455 1.17 9.18 -27.19
C GLU A 455 2.31 8.19 -26.91
N LEU A 456 3.50 8.70 -26.60
CA LEU A 456 4.64 7.86 -26.22
C LEU A 456 4.31 7.01 -24.98
N SER A 457 3.74 7.64 -23.95
CA SER A 457 3.41 6.93 -22.71
C SER A 457 2.33 5.87 -22.92
N LEU A 458 1.36 6.13 -23.79
CA LEU A 458 0.35 5.16 -24.20
C LEU A 458 0.97 3.98 -24.95
N GLY A 459 1.84 4.25 -25.92
CA GLY A 459 2.55 3.19 -26.63
C GLY A 459 3.35 2.30 -25.68
N LYS A 460 3.96 2.88 -24.63
CA LYS A 460 4.69 2.11 -23.61
C LYS A 460 3.76 1.34 -22.67
N ILE A 461 2.59 1.84 -22.38
CA ILE A 461 1.56 1.11 -21.62
C ILE A 461 1.05 -0.09 -22.42
N GLU A 462 0.80 0.08 -23.71
CA GLU A 462 0.40 -1.03 -24.59
C GLU A 462 1.48 -2.08 -24.74
N GLU A 463 2.74 -1.65 -24.93
CA GLU A 463 3.90 -2.55 -24.98
C GLU A 463 4.02 -3.35 -23.68
N PHE A 464 3.86 -2.68 -22.53
CA PHE A 464 3.86 -3.30 -21.21
C PHE A 464 2.73 -4.32 -21.05
N ASN A 465 1.50 -3.95 -21.40
CA ASN A 465 0.33 -4.82 -21.29
C ASN A 465 0.47 -6.09 -22.16
N ASN A 466 1.08 -5.97 -23.34
CA ASN A 466 1.33 -7.08 -24.25
C ASN A 466 2.61 -7.87 -23.95
N SER A 467 3.44 -7.41 -23.00
CA SER A 467 4.66 -8.12 -22.62
C SER A 467 4.36 -9.38 -21.82
N PRO A 468 5.28 -10.36 -21.76
CA PRO A 468 5.07 -11.61 -21.04
C PRO A 468 4.74 -11.41 -19.57
N HIS A 469 3.79 -12.19 -19.07
CA HIS A 469 3.43 -12.16 -17.64
C HIS A 469 4.62 -12.69 -16.79
N PRO A 470 5.02 -11.99 -15.71
CA PRO A 470 6.24 -12.34 -14.97
C PRO A 470 6.16 -13.70 -14.25
N HIS A 471 4.96 -14.12 -13.86
CA HIS A 471 4.76 -15.35 -13.09
C HIS A 471 4.09 -16.49 -13.90
N HIS A 472 3.49 -16.20 -15.05
CA HIS A 472 2.80 -17.17 -15.89
C HIS A 472 3.45 -17.23 -17.27
N LYS A 473 4.22 -18.30 -17.51
CA LYS A 473 4.98 -18.49 -18.76
C LYS A 473 4.03 -18.75 -19.94
N GLY A 474 4.34 -18.17 -21.09
CA GLY A 474 3.66 -18.45 -22.36
C GLY A 474 2.37 -17.65 -22.60
N VAL A 475 2.07 -16.70 -21.74
CA VAL A 475 0.94 -15.76 -21.89
C VAL A 475 1.42 -14.32 -21.67
N SER A 476 0.83 -13.37 -22.39
CA SER A 476 1.03 -11.95 -22.11
C SER A 476 0.20 -11.54 -20.89
N ARG A 477 0.51 -10.37 -20.30
CA ARG A 477 -0.30 -9.79 -19.22
C ARG A 477 -1.75 -9.61 -19.66
N TRP A 478 -1.95 -9.08 -20.86
CA TRP A 478 -3.28 -8.85 -21.44
C TRP A 478 -4.08 -10.14 -21.66
N GLU A 479 -3.43 -11.17 -22.20
CA GLU A 479 -4.08 -12.48 -22.36
C GLU A 479 -4.45 -13.11 -21.02
N TYR A 480 -3.59 -12.98 -20.00
CA TYR A 480 -3.88 -13.45 -18.66
C TYR A 480 -5.08 -12.70 -18.06
N PHE A 481 -5.12 -11.37 -18.24
CA PHE A 481 -6.25 -10.54 -17.80
C PHE A 481 -7.57 -11.05 -18.39
N LEU A 482 -7.65 -11.24 -19.69
CA LEU A 482 -8.90 -11.65 -20.35
C LEU A 482 -9.33 -13.08 -19.99
N LYS A 483 -8.38 -14.00 -19.83
CA LYS A 483 -8.69 -15.44 -19.64
C LYS A 483 -8.87 -15.84 -18.19
N ASN A 484 -8.36 -15.07 -17.25
CA ASN A 484 -8.31 -15.46 -15.84
C ASN A 484 -9.11 -14.51 -14.93
N GLN A 485 -10.27 -14.05 -15.39
CA GLN A 485 -11.16 -13.22 -14.59
C GLN A 485 -11.70 -13.98 -13.37
N ASN A 486 -11.90 -13.27 -12.27
CA ASN A 486 -12.49 -13.85 -11.07
C ASN A 486 -13.95 -14.28 -11.36
N PRO A 487 -14.26 -15.57 -11.22
CA PRO A 487 -15.60 -16.10 -11.59
C PRO A 487 -16.71 -15.65 -10.64
N GLU A 488 -16.38 -15.10 -9.47
CA GLU A 488 -17.36 -14.64 -8.47
C GLU A 488 -17.82 -13.20 -8.71
N LEU A 489 -17.20 -12.48 -9.65
CA LEU A 489 -17.56 -11.10 -9.94
C LEU A 489 -18.91 -11.03 -10.67
N GLN A 490 -19.68 -10.03 -10.27
CA GLN A 490 -20.96 -9.71 -10.89
C GLN A 490 -20.86 -8.40 -11.67
N LEU A 491 -21.70 -8.25 -12.69
CA LEU A 491 -21.82 -6.98 -13.40
C LEU A 491 -22.23 -5.87 -12.43
N PRO A 492 -21.70 -4.66 -12.62
CA PRO A 492 -21.92 -3.56 -11.69
C PRO A 492 -23.38 -3.07 -11.74
N ASP A 493 -23.92 -2.77 -10.57
CA ASP A 493 -25.17 -2.03 -10.45
C ASP A 493 -24.87 -0.53 -10.53
N TYR A 494 -24.97 0.02 -11.73
CA TYR A 494 -24.68 1.44 -12.00
C TYR A 494 -25.54 2.43 -11.17
N ARG A 495 -26.72 2.04 -10.68
CA ARG A 495 -27.61 2.88 -9.86
C ARG A 495 -26.94 3.35 -8.59
N ARG A 496 -26.03 2.54 -8.03
CA ARG A 496 -25.37 2.82 -6.75
C ARG A 496 -24.36 3.95 -6.81
N PHE A 497 -23.79 4.23 -7.97
CA PHE A 497 -22.71 5.19 -8.08
C PHE A 497 -22.84 6.21 -9.22
N MET A 498 -23.72 6.00 -10.19
CA MET A 498 -23.86 6.86 -11.37
C MET A 498 -24.13 8.32 -11.01
N ARG A 499 -24.91 8.58 -9.97
CA ARG A 499 -25.18 9.93 -9.48
C ARG A 499 -23.92 10.72 -9.14
N HIS A 500 -22.84 10.05 -8.76
CA HIS A 500 -21.60 10.69 -8.35
C HIS A 500 -20.52 10.68 -9.45
N VAL A 501 -20.54 9.67 -10.30
CA VAL A 501 -19.54 9.48 -11.36
C VAL A 501 -20.07 9.99 -12.71
N GLY A 502 -21.35 9.81 -12.99
CA GLY A 502 -21.96 10.19 -14.25
C GLY A 502 -21.89 11.68 -14.56
N TYR A 503 -22.08 12.02 -15.82
CA TYR A 503 -22.36 13.41 -16.22
C TYR A 503 -23.74 13.82 -15.73
N HIS A 504 -23.91 15.06 -15.38
CA HIS A 504 -25.18 15.62 -14.93
C HIS A 504 -25.79 16.50 -16.01
N THR A 505 -27.06 16.30 -16.31
CA THR A 505 -27.81 17.14 -17.25
C THR A 505 -29.18 17.45 -16.65
N GLU A 506 -29.48 18.74 -16.61
CA GLU A 506 -30.80 19.23 -16.24
C GLU A 506 -31.71 19.31 -17.48
N THR A 507 -32.87 18.65 -17.41
CA THR A 507 -33.80 18.59 -18.52
C THR A 507 -35.24 18.42 -18.02
N SER A 508 -36.16 18.11 -18.92
CA SER A 508 -37.57 17.80 -18.63
C SER A 508 -38.03 16.64 -19.49
N VAL A 509 -39.07 15.97 -19.04
CA VAL A 509 -39.79 14.94 -19.82
C VAL A 509 -40.91 15.56 -20.56
N ASN A 510 -41.07 15.20 -21.83
CA ASN A 510 -42.17 15.62 -22.68
C ASN A 510 -42.77 14.40 -23.40
N VAL A 511 -43.99 14.02 -23.05
CA VAL A 511 -44.70 12.83 -23.55
C VAL A 511 -43.83 11.59 -23.43
N GLY A 512 -43.22 11.41 -22.25
CA GLY A 512 -42.33 10.30 -21.96
C GLY A 512 -40.96 10.33 -22.66
N ASN A 513 -40.69 11.34 -23.49
CA ASN A 513 -39.40 11.50 -24.17
C ASN A 513 -38.46 12.42 -23.40
N ILE A 514 -37.19 12.09 -23.43
CA ILE A 514 -36.11 12.87 -22.86
C ILE A 514 -35.08 13.13 -23.95
N ARG A 515 -34.55 14.35 -24.01
CA ARG A 515 -33.40 14.67 -24.86
C ARG A 515 -32.16 14.75 -24.00
N LEU A 516 -31.17 13.98 -24.36
CA LEU A 516 -29.92 13.86 -23.61
C LEU A 516 -28.77 13.63 -24.60
N ASN A 517 -27.71 14.41 -24.50
CA ASN A 517 -26.49 14.26 -25.32
C ASN A 517 -26.78 13.99 -26.83
N ASN A 518 -27.62 14.85 -27.45
CA ASN A 518 -28.05 14.73 -28.83
C ASN A 518 -28.87 13.47 -29.20
N GLY A 519 -29.21 12.65 -28.20
CA GLY A 519 -30.06 11.45 -28.34
C GLY A 519 -31.48 11.67 -27.82
N GLU A 520 -32.39 10.80 -28.23
CA GLU A 520 -33.74 10.69 -27.67
C GLU A 520 -33.86 9.40 -26.86
N TYR A 521 -34.47 9.53 -25.69
CA TYR A 521 -34.63 8.44 -24.71
C TYR A 521 -36.08 8.38 -24.25
N LEU A 522 -36.48 7.18 -23.80
CA LEU A 522 -37.78 6.92 -23.20
C LEU A 522 -37.63 6.51 -21.74
N LEU A 523 -38.70 6.64 -20.97
CA LEU A 523 -38.73 6.17 -19.59
C LEU A 523 -38.65 4.64 -19.57
N GLY A 524 -37.80 4.09 -18.69
CA GLY A 524 -37.59 2.67 -18.57
C GLY A 524 -37.24 2.20 -17.17
N MET A 525 -37.18 0.90 -17.02
CA MET A 525 -36.71 0.21 -15.79
C MET A 525 -35.92 -1.03 -16.20
N ASP A 526 -34.83 -1.30 -15.51
CA ASP A 526 -33.96 -2.47 -15.74
C ASP A 526 -33.49 -2.63 -17.20
N GLY A 527 -33.21 -1.50 -17.87
CA GLY A 527 -32.78 -1.46 -19.27
C GLY A 527 -33.89 -1.63 -20.30
N GLU A 528 -35.13 -1.83 -19.87
CA GLU A 528 -36.28 -1.98 -20.75
C GLU A 528 -37.19 -0.75 -20.74
N ILE A 529 -37.83 -0.47 -21.87
CA ILE A 529 -38.80 0.62 -22.03
C ILE A 529 -40.03 0.30 -21.20
N ALA A 530 -40.45 1.21 -20.33
CA ALA A 530 -41.68 1.05 -19.55
C ALA A 530 -42.92 1.05 -20.41
N LEU A 531 -43.89 0.21 -20.11
CA LEU A 531 -45.16 0.08 -20.79
C LEU A 531 -46.32 -0.04 -19.79
N GLY A 532 -47.56 0.12 -20.26
CA GLY A 532 -48.75 -0.06 -19.45
C GLY A 532 -48.81 0.86 -18.21
N ASP A 533 -49.20 0.28 -17.07
CA ASP A 533 -49.35 1.04 -15.83
C ASP A 533 -48.02 1.59 -15.30
N ASP A 534 -46.88 0.92 -15.53
CA ASP A 534 -45.57 1.36 -15.13
C ASP A 534 -45.17 2.65 -15.82
N LEU A 535 -45.36 2.71 -17.16
CA LEU A 535 -45.14 3.95 -17.93
C LEU A 535 -45.99 5.11 -17.41
N ILE A 536 -47.28 4.87 -17.19
CA ILE A 536 -48.19 5.91 -16.70
C ILE A 536 -47.80 6.40 -15.29
N ASN A 537 -47.39 5.49 -14.42
CA ASN A 537 -46.97 5.83 -13.08
C ASN A 537 -45.67 6.63 -13.06
N LEU A 538 -44.72 6.29 -13.95
CA LEU A 538 -43.50 7.07 -14.13
C LEU A 538 -43.81 8.45 -14.71
N MET A 539 -44.64 8.53 -15.77
CA MET A 539 -45.04 9.82 -16.35
C MET A 539 -45.68 10.74 -15.33
N LYS A 540 -46.57 10.24 -14.45
CA LYS A 540 -47.17 11.04 -13.38
C LYS A 540 -46.16 11.67 -12.43
N GLN A 541 -44.98 11.08 -12.27
CA GLN A 541 -43.96 11.58 -11.40
C GLN A 541 -43.04 12.60 -12.08
N VAL A 542 -42.76 12.44 -13.36
CA VAL A 542 -41.72 13.22 -14.05
C VAL A 542 -42.24 14.16 -15.12
N GLU A 543 -43.43 13.93 -15.67
CA GLU A 543 -43.97 14.75 -16.77
C GLU A 543 -44.27 16.18 -16.30
N GLY A 544 -43.71 17.16 -17.02
CA GLY A 544 -43.86 18.59 -16.67
C GLY A 544 -43.05 19.05 -15.47
N HIS A 545 -42.25 18.16 -14.86
CA HIS A 545 -41.34 18.50 -13.76
C HIS A 545 -39.90 18.64 -14.26
N PRO A 546 -39.09 19.54 -13.68
CA PRO A 546 -37.67 19.58 -13.94
C PRO A 546 -37.00 18.33 -13.35
N ILE A 547 -36.18 17.67 -14.16
CA ILE A 547 -35.47 16.46 -13.77
C ILE A 547 -33.97 16.62 -13.90
N ASP A 548 -33.24 15.91 -13.06
CA ASP A 548 -31.80 15.74 -13.12
C ASP A 548 -31.50 14.35 -13.66
N VAL A 549 -30.71 14.27 -14.74
CA VAL A 549 -30.30 13.01 -15.35
C VAL A 549 -28.80 12.82 -15.14
N TYR A 550 -28.43 11.73 -14.51
CA TYR A 550 -27.04 11.30 -14.36
C TYR A 550 -26.76 10.15 -15.33
N TRP A 551 -25.78 10.34 -16.21
CA TRP A 551 -25.55 9.45 -17.33
C TRP A 551 -24.09 9.27 -17.67
N LEU A 552 -23.75 8.16 -18.31
CA LEU A 552 -22.42 7.88 -18.84
C LEU A 552 -22.55 7.13 -20.18
N ASP A 553 -21.77 7.59 -21.16
CA ASP A 553 -21.58 6.95 -22.46
C ASP A 553 -20.37 6.00 -22.45
N GLY A 554 -20.34 5.07 -23.38
CA GLY A 554 -19.20 4.19 -23.65
C GLY A 554 -18.13 4.88 -24.53
N ASN A 555 -17.02 4.15 -24.75
CA ASN A 555 -15.97 4.59 -25.68
C ASN A 555 -16.43 4.61 -27.14
N ASP A 556 -17.54 3.94 -27.47
CA ASP A 556 -18.25 3.91 -28.76
C ASP A 556 -19.27 5.05 -28.91
N GLY A 557 -19.51 5.81 -27.85
CA GLY A 557 -20.52 6.86 -27.79
C GLY A 557 -21.93 6.37 -27.47
N GLU A 558 -22.14 5.06 -27.34
CA GLU A 558 -23.41 4.49 -26.92
C GLU A 558 -23.63 4.70 -25.42
N MET A 559 -24.91 4.87 -25.02
CA MET A 559 -25.25 5.10 -23.62
C MET A 559 -25.07 3.82 -22.78
N ILE A 560 -24.19 3.86 -21.79
CA ILE A 560 -24.02 2.76 -20.82
C ILE A 560 -25.21 2.73 -19.86
N ALA A 561 -25.51 3.87 -19.24
CA ALA A 561 -26.64 4.02 -18.31
C ALA A 561 -27.02 5.49 -18.15
N ALA A 562 -28.30 5.75 -17.91
CA ALA A 562 -28.82 7.07 -17.59
C ALA A 562 -29.96 6.95 -16.57
N TYR A 563 -29.87 7.67 -15.46
CA TYR A 563 -30.80 7.60 -14.35
C TYR A 563 -31.45 8.95 -14.08
N ILE A 564 -32.76 8.92 -13.84
CA ILE A 564 -33.61 10.10 -13.71
C ILE A 564 -34.00 10.30 -12.25
N TYR A 565 -33.81 11.52 -11.78
CA TYR A 565 -34.19 12.02 -10.47
C TYR A 565 -35.05 13.28 -10.62
N LEU A 566 -35.98 13.52 -9.70
CA LEU A 566 -36.61 14.85 -9.61
C LEU A 566 -35.59 15.85 -9.08
N ARG A 567 -35.64 17.07 -9.62
CA ARG A 567 -34.73 18.14 -9.16
C ARG A 567 -34.89 18.39 -7.66
N GLY A 568 -33.76 18.28 -6.94
CA GLY A 568 -33.70 18.43 -5.49
C GLY A 568 -34.17 17.21 -4.68
N ASP A 569 -34.50 16.09 -5.33
CA ASP A 569 -34.79 14.81 -4.68
C ASP A 569 -33.61 13.84 -4.89
N ASP A 570 -33.27 13.12 -3.85
CA ASP A 570 -32.21 12.09 -3.87
C ASP A 570 -32.70 10.72 -4.35
N ARG A 571 -34.00 10.58 -4.54
CA ARG A 571 -34.64 9.34 -4.90
C ARG A 571 -34.56 9.10 -6.40
N LEU A 572 -34.01 7.95 -6.80
CA LEU A 572 -34.06 7.44 -8.16
C LEU A 572 -35.53 7.18 -8.56
N ILE A 573 -35.94 7.73 -9.69
CA ILE A 573 -37.29 7.53 -10.22
C ILE A 573 -37.28 6.39 -11.26
N CYS A 574 -36.48 6.50 -12.30
CA CYS A 574 -36.42 5.54 -13.40
C CYS A 574 -35.14 5.69 -14.22
N GLU A 575 -35.03 4.94 -15.28
CA GLU A 575 -33.97 4.98 -16.26
C GLU A 575 -34.40 5.71 -17.53
N ALA A 576 -33.44 6.33 -18.20
CA ALA A 576 -33.61 6.82 -19.58
C ALA A 576 -33.02 5.76 -20.53
N VAL A 577 -33.88 5.07 -21.23
CA VAL A 577 -33.50 4.00 -22.18
C VAL A 577 -33.48 4.59 -23.60
N PRO A 578 -32.46 4.27 -24.43
CA PRO A 578 -32.37 4.77 -25.79
C PRO A 578 -33.65 4.50 -26.59
N LYS A 579 -34.18 5.54 -27.24
CA LYS A 579 -35.39 5.40 -28.06
C LYS A 579 -35.05 4.67 -29.36
N PRO A 580 -35.63 3.50 -29.62
CA PRO A 580 -35.33 2.73 -30.82
C PRO A 580 -35.88 3.43 -32.08
N ARG A 581 -35.18 3.30 -33.19
CA ARG A 581 -35.55 3.85 -34.49
C ARG A 581 -35.77 2.71 -35.50
N PRO A 582 -36.98 2.12 -35.58
CA PRO A 582 -37.25 1.07 -36.54
C PRO A 582 -37.29 1.59 -37.96
N GLN A 583 -36.98 0.72 -38.93
CA GLN A 583 -37.03 1.03 -40.36
C GLN A 583 -38.46 1.42 -40.79
N ARG A 584 -38.61 2.55 -41.44
CA ARG A 584 -39.89 3.06 -41.91
C ARG A 584 -40.43 2.28 -43.11
N ALA A 585 -39.56 1.98 -44.08
CA ALA A 585 -39.94 1.29 -45.30
C ALA A 585 -40.23 -0.19 -45.05
N ARG A 586 -41.46 -0.66 -45.36
CA ARG A 586 -41.85 -2.08 -45.11
C ARG A 586 -40.97 -3.09 -45.83
N ALA A 587 -40.48 -2.74 -47.02
CA ALA A 587 -39.65 -3.63 -47.83
C ALA A 587 -38.24 -3.88 -47.23
N GLU A 588 -37.81 -3.03 -46.33
CA GLU A 588 -36.49 -3.10 -45.72
C GLU A 588 -36.51 -3.53 -44.24
N ARG A 589 -37.70 -3.82 -43.70
CA ARG A 589 -37.88 -4.21 -42.31
C ARG A 589 -37.34 -5.58 -42.03
N THR A 590 -36.49 -5.65 -41.04
CA THR A 590 -36.03 -6.87 -40.42
C THR A 590 -37.07 -7.39 -39.40
N ARG A 591 -36.87 -8.59 -38.87
CA ARG A 591 -37.68 -9.13 -37.78
C ARG A 591 -37.64 -8.19 -36.56
N ARG A 592 -36.46 -7.67 -36.24
CA ARG A 592 -36.28 -6.73 -35.15
C ARG A 592 -37.07 -5.42 -35.33
N ASP A 593 -37.14 -4.91 -36.55
CA ASP A 593 -37.95 -3.73 -36.84
C ASP A 593 -39.45 -3.98 -36.62
N HIS A 594 -39.93 -5.18 -36.91
CA HIS A 594 -41.32 -5.53 -36.60
C HIS A 594 -41.59 -5.55 -35.11
N GLU A 595 -40.68 -6.12 -34.30
CA GLU A 595 -40.75 -6.15 -32.83
C GLU A 595 -40.75 -4.72 -32.28
N LEU A 596 -39.88 -3.84 -32.80
CA LEU A 596 -39.81 -2.42 -32.41
C LEU A 596 -41.07 -1.64 -32.83
N HIS A 597 -41.67 -1.91 -33.97
CA HIS A 597 -42.95 -1.31 -34.37
C HIS A 597 -44.09 -1.73 -33.44
N GLU A 598 -44.10 -2.97 -33.03
CA GLU A 598 -45.10 -3.49 -32.07
C GLU A 598 -44.90 -2.82 -30.69
N LEU A 599 -43.65 -2.71 -30.22
CA LEU A 599 -43.31 -2.00 -29.00
C LEU A 599 -43.78 -0.54 -29.03
N TYR A 600 -43.52 0.15 -30.15
CA TYR A 600 -43.95 1.54 -30.34
C TYR A 600 -45.47 1.67 -30.32
N ALA A 601 -46.18 0.75 -31.02
CA ALA A 601 -47.65 0.72 -31.01
C ALA A 601 -48.21 0.51 -29.60
N LYS A 602 -47.61 -0.41 -28.80
CA LYS A 602 -47.97 -0.62 -27.40
C LYS A 602 -47.73 0.62 -26.54
N TYR A 603 -46.58 1.31 -26.74
CA TYR A 603 -46.24 2.55 -26.01
C TYR A 603 -47.28 3.65 -26.26
N VAL A 604 -47.61 3.90 -27.55
CA VAL A 604 -48.60 4.91 -27.94
C VAL A 604 -49.99 4.52 -27.41
N ALA A 605 -50.39 3.26 -27.57
CA ALA A 605 -51.70 2.78 -27.11
C ALA A 605 -51.87 2.91 -25.60
N THR A 606 -50.78 2.72 -24.82
CA THR A 606 -50.78 2.92 -23.37
C THR A 606 -51.15 4.36 -23.01
N VAL A 607 -50.44 5.34 -23.61
CA VAL A 607 -50.65 6.78 -23.29
C VAL A 607 -52.03 7.23 -23.77
N GLU A 608 -52.43 6.86 -25.02
CA GLU A 608 -53.74 7.22 -25.54
C GLU A 608 -54.90 6.56 -24.77
N GLY A 609 -54.70 5.28 -24.37
CA GLY A 609 -55.66 4.54 -23.54
C GLY A 609 -55.91 5.25 -22.23
N TYR A 610 -54.83 5.60 -21.52
CA TYR A 610 -54.91 6.37 -20.26
C TYR A 610 -55.60 7.75 -20.46
N ALA A 611 -55.25 8.47 -21.51
CA ALA A 611 -55.86 9.79 -21.82
C ALA A 611 -57.37 9.62 -22.11
N ARG A 612 -57.75 8.55 -22.78
CA ARG A 612 -59.16 8.24 -23.07
C ARG A 612 -59.97 7.91 -21.81
N GLU A 613 -59.37 7.12 -20.91
CA GLU A 613 -59.98 6.81 -19.63
C GLU A 613 -60.14 8.00 -18.72
N ARG A 614 -59.13 8.86 -18.65
CA ARG A 614 -59.18 10.10 -17.89
C ARG A 614 -60.24 11.06 -18.40
N ARG A 615 -60.39 11.19 -19.75
CA ARG A 615 -61.47 12.02 -20.33
C ARG A 615 -62.87 11.52 -19.92
N LYS A 616 -63.09 10.20 -19.82
CA LYS A 616 -64.36 9.67 -19.36
C LYS A 616 -64.68 9.97 -17.90
N GLN A 617 -63.61 10.20 -17.09
CA GLN A 617 -63.78 10.53 -15.68
C GLN A 617 -63.97 12.06 -15.40
N LEU A 618 -63.75 12.92 -16.43
CA LEU A 618 -63.95 14.35 -16.28
C LEU A 618 -65.47 14.63 -16.29
N GLN A 619 -65.94 15.29 -15.24
CA GLN A 619 -67.29 15.82 -15.20
C GLN A 619 -67.37 17.13 -16.01
N GLU A 620 -68.42 17.29 -16.81
CA GLU A 620 -68.71 18.58 -17.42
C GLU A 620 -69.12 19.59 -16.34
N VAL A 621 -68.27 20.59 -16.13
CA VAL A 621 -68.59 21.71 -15.25
C VAL A 621 -68.75 22.97 -16.10
N ILE A 622 -69.93 23.50 -16.09
CA ILE A 622 -70.23 24.78 -16.79
C ILE A 622 -69.88 25.93 -15.80
N THR A 623 -68.90 26.74 -16.15
CA THR A 623 -68.59 27.98 -15.38
C THR A 623 -69.46 29.11 -15.91
N ILE A 624 -70.32 29.63 -15.07
CA ILE A 624 -71.13 30.79 -15.36
C ILE A 624 -70.48 32.01 -14.74
N LYS A 625 -70.21 33.05 -15.57
CA LYS A 625 -69.72 34.29 -15.05
C LYS A 625 -70.82 35.01 -14.27
N THR A 626 -70.67 35.18 -13.01
CA THR A 626 -71.56 35.99 -12.18
C THR A 626 -71.15 37.45 -12.31
N ASP A 627 -72.10 38.31 -12.66
CA ASP A 627 -71.90 39.76 -12.75
C ASP A 627 -71.74 40.43 -11.38
N LYS A 628 -71.79 39.66 -10.33
CA LYS A 628 -71.62 40.19 -8.95
C LYS A 628 -70.22 39.88 -8.46
N LEU A 629 -69.42 40.94 -8.27
CA LEU A 629 -68.23 40.81 -7.43
C LEU A 629 -68.67 40.50 -5.98
N PRO A 630 -67.94 39.68 -5.25
CA PRO A 630 -68.16 39.56 -3.80
C PRO A 630 -68.11 40.93 -3.15
N GLU A 631 -69.11 41.22 -2.26
CA GLU A 631 -69.22 42.54 -1.61
C GLU A 631 -67.94 42.93 -0.85
N ASP A 632 -67.14 41.95 -0.46
CA ASP A 632 -65.87 42.09 0.27
C ASP A 632 -64.62 41.97 -0.59
N ALA A 633 -64.71 41.99 -1.95
CA ALA A 633 -63.50 41.90 -2.78
C ALA A 633 -62.64 43.17 -2.66
N PRO A 634 -61.45 43.09 -2.08
CA PRO A 634 -60.60 44.26 -1.91
C PRO A 634 -60.19 44.80 -3.28
N THR A 635 -60.49 46.08 -3.53
CA THR A 635 -60.04 46.80 -4.73
C THR A 635 -58.50 46.93 -4.65
N ARG A 636 -57.79 46.15 -5.39
CA ARG A 636 -56.32 46.18 -5.40
C ARG A 636 -55.68 47.17 -6.36
N LEU A 637 -56.50 47.85 -7.14
CA LEU A 637 -56.03 48.86 -8.08
C LEU A 637 -56.36 50.24 -7.54
N PHE A 638 -55.34 51.08 -7.38
CA PHE A 638 -55.50 52.48 -7.02
C PHE A 638 -55.76 53.27 -8.30
N ARG A 639 -56.80 54.15 -8.27
CA ARG A 639 -57.07 55.05 -9.33
C ARG A 639 -56.12 56.24 -9.23
N MET A 640 -55.32 56.45 -10.29
CA MET A 640 -54.50 57.64 -10.39
C MET A 640 -55.19 58.64 -11.38
N ASP A 641 -55.38 59.84 -10.93
CA ASP A 641 -55.87 60.92 -11.79
C ASP A 641 -54.73 61.43 -12.66
N ALA A 642 -55.02 61.78 -13.92
CA ALA A 642 -54.04 62.19 -14.89
C ALA A 642 -53.29 63.51 -14.53
N GLN A 643 -53.66 64.17 -13.43
CA GLN A 643 -53.05 65.42 -12.93
C GLN A 643 -52.13 65.17 -11.69
N GLY A 644 -51.73 63.97 -11.43
CA GLY A 644 -50.84 63.65 -10.28
C GLY A 644 -51.56 63.29 -9.00
N ILE A 645 -50.81 62.90 -8.04
CA ILE A 645 -51.24 62.35 -6.74
C ILE A 645 -51.87 63.56 -5.96
N SER A 646 -53.15 63.68 -6.04
CA SER A 646 -53.85 64.67 -5.20
C SER A 646 -54.56 64.01 -4.06
N GLY A 647 -54.20 64.39 -2.88
CA GLY A 647 -54.92 64.14 -1.67
C GLY A 647 -55.01 62.73 -1.15
N GLY A 648 -54.19 62.45 -0.33
CA GLY A 648 -54.22 61.16 0.39
C GLY A 648 -52.88 60.78 1.05
N THR A 649 -52.03 61.77 1.14
CA THR A 649 -50.70 61.55 1.72
C THR A 649 -50.71 61.20 3.22
N VAL A 650 -51.73 61.63 3.93
CA VAL A 650 -51.77 61.41 5.40
C VAL A 650 -52.23 59.99 5.76
N GLU A 651 -53.14 59.43 4.97
CA GLU A 651 -53.64 58.06 5.26
C GLU A 651 -52.67 56.96 4.76
N ARG A 652 -51.75 57.29 3.82
CA ARG A 652 -50.76 56.34 3.34
C ARG A 652 -49.67 56.01 4.36
N GLU A 653 -49.33 56.97 5.22
CA GLU A 653 -48.31 56.73 6.25
C GLU A 653 -48.76 55.76 7.34
N ASN A 654 -50.09 55.63 7.51
CA ASN A 654 -50.64 54.78 8.53
C ASN A 654 -50.93 53.34 8.09
N HIS A 655 -50.78 53.02 6.79
CA HIS A 655 -51.12 51.69 6.25
C HIS A 655 -49.99 50.95 5.53
N ILE A 656 -48.80 51.56 5.43
CA ILE A 656 -47.62 50.83 4.99
C ILE A 656 -47.03 50.21 6.27
N PRO A 657 -47.10 48.89 6.45
CA PRO A 657 -46.30 48.29 7.49
C PRO A 657 -44.86 48.69 7.22
N ASP A 658 -44.23 49.28 8.22
CA ASP A 658 -42.82 49.67 8.15
C ASP A 658 -42.00 48.45 7.79
N ALA A 659 -41.64 48.34 6.50
CA ALA A 659 -40.87 47.22 6.00
C ALA A 659 -39.51 47.12 6.71
N GLY A 660 -39.03 48.22 7.29
CA GLY A 660 -37.85 48.27 8.11
C GLY A 660 -37.98 47.57 9.45
N LYS A 661 -39.21 47.42 9.97
CA LYS A 661 -39.43 46.69 11.24
C LYS A 661 -39.59 45.18 11.06
N MET A 662 -39.94 44.75 9.85
CA MET A 662 -40.00 43.30 9.57
C MET A 662 -38.63 42.68 9.26
N VAL A 663 -37.65 43.50 8.87
CA VAL A 663 -36.28 43.01 8.54
C VAL A 663 -35.41 42.85 9.78
N ASN A 664 -35.79 43.48 10.91
CA ASN A 664 -34.97 43.44 12.14
C ASN A 664 -35.50 42.55 13.26
N THR A 665 -36.37 41.61 12.99
CA THR A 665 -36.57 40.53 13.93
C THR A 665 -35.49 39.48 13.76
N PRO A 666 -34.52 39.38 14.67
CA PRO A 666 -33.55 38.33 14.58
C PRO A 666 -34.25 36.99 14.78
N HIS A 667 -34.31 36.21 13.75
CA HIS A 667 -34.56 34.79 13.97
C HIS A 667 -33.37 34.23 14.75
N HIS A 668 -33.53 34.12 16.03
CA HIS A 668 -32.68 33.31 16.87
C HIS A 668 -32.76 31.88 16.37
N HIS A 669 -31.90 31.50 15.41
CA HIS A 669 -31.48 30.14 15.24
C HIS A 669 -30.29 29.93 16.17
N ASN A 670 -30.51 29.09 17.13
CA ASN A 670 -29.55 28.40 17.98
C ASN A 670 -28.10 28.61 17.60
N GLY A 671 -27.39 29.51 18.28
CA GLY A 671 -25.97 29.39 18.60
C GLY A 671 -24.98 29.35 17.42
N VAL A 672 -25.33 29.89 16.25
CA VAL A 672 -24.35 30.09 15.17
C VAL A 672 -23.95 31.56 15.21
N GLU A 673 -22.73 31.85 15.60
CA GLU A 673 -22.11 33.16 15.44
C GLU A 673 -22.16 33.54 13.96
N ILE A 674 -22.91 34.58 13.65
CA ILE A 674 -22.88 35.21 12.34
C ILE A 674 -21.57 35.98 12.29
N LEU A 675 -20.60 35.48 11.51
CA LEU A 675 -19.44 36.26 11.13
C LEU A 675 -19.90 37.51 10.40
N PRO A 676 -19.27 38.67 10.64
CA PRO A 676 -19.61 39.91 9.90
C PRO A 676 -19.40 39.66 8.40
N GLU A 677 -20.37 40.12 7.60
CA GLU A 677 -20.26 40.11 6.15
C GLU A 677 -18.94 40.80 5.75
N PRO A 678 -18.16 40.21 4.87
CA PRO A 678 -17.00 40.91 4.31
C PRO A 678 -17.51 42.12 3.51
N ASP A 679 -16.85 43.25 3.69
CA ASP A 679 -17.14 44.49 2.97
C ASP A 679 -17.35 44.18 1.48
N GLU A 680 -18.54 44.57 0.98
CA GLU A 680 -18.84 44.60 -0.44
C GLU A 680 -17.93 45.64 -1.08
N ASP A 681 -16.76 45.26 -1.49
CA ASP A 681 -16.10 45.90 -2.62
C ASP A 681 -14.87 45.07 -3.02
N THR A 682 -14.89 44.66 -4.27
CA THR A 682 -13.77 44.34 -5.16
C THR A 682 -13.50 42.90 -5.62
N HIS A 683 -13.97 41.83 -4.96
CA HIS A 683 -13.54 40.48 -5.43
C HIS A 683 -14.59 39.65 -6.21
N LEU A 684 -15.88 39.93 -6.09
CA LEU A 684 -16.92 39.17 -6.83
C LEU A 684 -17.10 39.61 -8.29
N ILE A 685 -16.76 40.84 -8.62
CA ILE A 685 -16.89 41.37 -9.99
C ILE A 685 -15.80 40.80 -10.92
N ASP A 686 -14.62 40.54 -10.40
CA ASP A 686 -13.52 39.96 -11.20
C ASP A 686 -13.71 38.46 -11.48
N ILE A 687 -14.28 37.70 -10.56
CA ILE A 687 -14.54 36.26 -10.76
C ILE A 687 -15.64 36.02 -11.81
N GLU A 688 -16.70 36.82 -11.83
CA GLU A 688 -17.74 36.71 -12.88
C GLU A 688 -17.26 37.20 -14.24
N ARG A 689 -16.33 38.15 -14.28
CA ARG A 689 -15.74 38.62 -15.53
C ARG A 689 -14.78 37.61 -16.14
N ASP A 690 -13.95 37.02 -15.33
CA ASP A 690 -13.02 35.96 -15.77
C ASP A 690 -13.77 34.71 -16.23
N PHE A 691 -14.84 34.31 -15.53
CA PHE A 691 -15.66 33.16 -15.95
C PHE A 691 -16.41 33.40 -17.28
N LYS A 692 -16.90 34.61 -17.51
CA LYS A 692 -17.53 34.96 -18.79
C LYS A 692 -16.53 35.09 -19.94
N GLN A 693 -15.34 35.62 -19.70
CA GLN A 693 -14.29 35.69 -20.72
C GLN A 693 -13.75 34.32 -21.12
N ASP A 694 -13.63 33.40 -20.19
CA ASP A 694 -13.17 32.01 -20.47
C ASP A 694 -14.25 31.18 -21.21
N LEU A 695 -15.53 31.49 -21.01
CA LEU A 695 -16.63 30.85 -21.74
C LEU A 695 -16.72 31.31 -23.22
N TYR A 696 -16.41 32.55 -23.52
CA TYR A 696 -16.45 33.09 -24.89
C TYR A 696 -15.17 32.84 -25.71
N SER A 697 -14.08 32.41 -25.07
CA SER A 697 -12.84 32.02 -25.75
C SER A 697 -12.81 30.57 -26.25
N ARG A 698 -13.85 29.79 -25.93
CA ARG A 698 -13.97 28.35 -26.30
C ARG A 698 -15.03 28.08 -27.38
N PHE A 699 -15.60 29.14 -27.98
CA PHE A 699 -16.48 29.00 -29.15
C PHE A 699 -15.93 29.75 -30.37
#